data_f7fcca3d75ed34b397084ac8f0766881
#
_entry.id   f7fcca3d75ed34b397084ac8f0766881
#
_cell.length_a   1.000
_cell.length_b   1.000
_cell.length_c   1.000
_cell.angle_alpha   90.00
_cell.angle_beta   90.00
_cell.angle_gamma   90.00
#
_symmetry.space_group_name_H-M   'P 1'
#
loop_
_entity.id
_entity.type
_entity.pdbx_description
1 polymer ?
#
loop_
_entity_poly.entity_id
_entity_poly.type
_entity_poly.pdbx_seq_one_letter_code
_entity_poly.pdbx_strand_id
1 'polypeptide(L)'
;MLKSNVAYSTNKDSYKAGQETAKKAVKDLMQTKVAFLYTSVDNDVEKVLEGAKAELGTAPIVGCTSSAGIIVPDGFISSENGFVGMLALGDPNTTVGVAGYKKQKTARETGKLVALEAMKNAGLDFAPEYFYMVASPGEEEDYLKGIEDVIGRVPFFGGSAADNTVEGKWSIFTGDSVFSDGVAVAFFYTDKKMANVYTGAYHETGNAGIVTKLKGKRTIVEIDGVPALKKYASWTGKKLKDIEGGNLLLQSVTEPLGVKDRLGDLVAIRHPMSANKDYSINVGNHVALNTAVIQMQASVDELIKSTGDTMKELNKEMGQDVGAYLLVHCGGRRLGIGDRIDEVVKQLKKEAKGVPFITIFTFGEYGLKDHGANTCGGLMLSFTAFGKWREGEDQSNTKNLAINSNKETIAYKEGTTSMQGEKGKRIGMKNLIGYEWRDASDGKTIEVTNPATGELIDTVPNCTQDDVNEAVRVAEIEQKKWAEVPLHERADKIYKFIDLVERDKDKLAKLLSAETGKPIKEAIAEIANVRIGATAFVERAKHLYNESIPAGQEAGQEKTMQITVRQPIGVVAAILPFNFPSDLFCQKVPPALLMGNSIIVKPSNYNPLTLTEYVKLMIEAGVPAGTIQLLTGDGPTVGQELAGHPGVHLVSLTGSTAAGIQTMGTCSKNLTHVMLELGGNDAFIFLEDGDMDLAVKETIWGRLYNGGQVCCASKRFLIHNSRKQEFIDRMKEVISNLKVGDPSKMDTDMGPLINVPAAERVEQFVNKTIEQGATLVCGGKREGAYYYPTILDNVTKDMDVAKDMEIFGPVIPVIGFDTEEEAIEIANQSSYGLCGCVITKDYSRGVKIANKLECGGAVVNGASFYRSFEMPFGGWKHSGIGNEGVLTTLQEMSRMKTIVLKNVL
;
A
#
# COMPACT_ATOMS: atom_id res chain seq x y z
N MET A 1 -3.84 21.67 -30.82
CA MET A 1 -3.60 20.32 -31.37
C MET A 1 -2.29 19.81 -30.80
N LEU A 2 -2.29 18.66 -30.13
CA LEU A 2 -1.02 17.96 -29.91
C LEU A 2 -0.46 17.70 -31.31
N LYS A 3 0.50 18.47 -31.74
CA LYS A 3 1.23 18.15 -32.96
C LYS A 3 2.28 17.14 -32.56
N SER A 4 2.14 15.93 -33.03
CA SER A 4 3.13 14.87 -32.95
C SER A 4 3.55 14.49 -34.35
N ASN A 5 4.76 14.02 -34.48
CA ASN A 5 5.25 13.53 -35.73
C ASN A 5 6.17 12.33 -35.50
N VAL A 6 6.15 11.41 -36.46
CA VAL A 6 7.02 10.23 -36.46
C VAL A 6 7.89 10.26 -37.72
N ALA A 7 9.14 9.91 -37.54
CA ALA A 7 10.08 9.84 -38.65
C ALA A 7 11.12 8.73 -38.43
N TYR A 8 11.78 8.35 -39.49
CA TYR A 8 12.89 7.40 -39.44
C TYR A 8 13.93 7.69 -40.53
N SER A 9 15.11 7.11 -40.37
CA SER A 9 16.17 7.04 -41.40
C SER A 9 16.86 5.68 -41.32
N THR A 10 17.31 5.21 -42.47
CA THR A 10 18.16 4.01 -42.66
C THR A 10 19.52 4.38 -43.27
N ASN A 11 19.95 5.63 -43.06
CA ASN A 11 21.25 6.09 -43.47
C ASN A 11 22.37 5.33 -42.73
N LYS A 12 23.37 4.85 -43.42
CA LYS A 12 24.49 4.12 -42.81
C LYS A 12 25.42 5.00 -41.94
N ASP A 13 25.42 6.30 -42.17
CA ASP A 13 26.11 7.28 -41.34
C ASP A 13 25.24 7.60 -40.12
N SER A 14 25.67 7.19 -38.95
CA SER A 14 24.91 7.31 -37.70
C SER A 14 24.56 8.77 -37.35
N TYR A 15 25.47 9.71 -37.62
CA TYR A 15 25.20 11.14 -37.42
C TYR A 15 24.08 11.63 -38.36
N LYS A 16 24.22 11.32 -39.66
CA LYS A 16 23.20 11.70 -40.63
C LYS A 16 21.87 11.01 -40.41
N ALA A 17 21.88 9.76 -39.99
CA ALA A 17 20.66 9.05 -39.59
C ALA A 17 19.91 9.78 -38.47
N GLY A 18 20.61 10.17 -37.43
CA GLY A 18 20.06 10.96 -36.31
C GLY A 18 19.54 12.31 -36.79
N GLN A 19 20.32 13.04 -37.57
CA GLN A 19 19.98 14.37 -38.08
C GLN A 19 18.73 14.34 -38.99
N GLU A 20 18.72 13.44 -39.99
CA GLU A 20 17.61 13.28 -40.95
C GLU A 20 16.30 12.91 -40.23
N THR A 21 16.40 11.99 -39.25
CA THR A 21 15.25 11.57 -38.47
C THR A 21 14.68 12.72 -37.63
N ALA A 22 15.54 13.42 -36.89
CA ALA A 22 15.12 14.55 -36.07
C ALA A 22 14.52 15.66 -36.90
N LYS A 23 15.17 16.07 -38.03
CA LYS A 23 14.70 17.09 -38.93
C LYS A 23 13.30 16.80 -39.45
N LYS A 24 13.02 15.53 -39.80
CA LYS A 24 11.68 15.11 -40.28
C LYS A 24 10.69 15.08 -39.12
N ALA A 25 11.09 14.59 -37.92
CA ALA A 25 10.19 14.44 -36.80
C ALA A 25 9.73 15.77 -36.19
N VAL A 26 10.60 16.80 -36.20
CA VAL A 26 10.22 18.14 -35.68
C VAL A 26 9.57 19.04 -36.73
N LYS A 27 9.49 18.59 -37.98
CA LYS A 27 8.87 19.37 -39.04
C LYS A 27 7.42 19.72 -38.66
N ASP A 28 7.08 20.99 -38.76
CA ASP A 28 5.75 21.56 -38.42
C ASP A 28 5.34 21.47 -36.94
N LEU A 29 6.23 21.10 -36.02
CA LEU A 29 6.01 21.24 -34.58
C LEU A 29 6.32 22.68 -34.14
N MET A 30 5.40 23.30 -33.38
CA MET A 30 5.66 24.63 -32.82
C MET A 30 6.77 24.63 -31.78
N GLN A 31 6.81 23.58 -30.94
CA GLN A 31 7.82 23.35 -29.91
C GLN A 31 7.88 21.87 -29.60
N THR A 32 9.07 21.26 -29.59
CA THR A 32 9.25 19.88 -29.18
C THR A 32 9.38 19.82 -27.66
N LYS A 33 8.48 19.11 -26.98
CA LYS A 33 8.47 18.91 -25.52
C LYS A 33 9.27 17.70 -25.11
N VAL A 34 9.26 16.65 -25.92
CA VAL A 34 10.06 15.44 -25.76
C VAL A 34 10.21 14.74 -27.09
N ALA A 35 11.36 14.12 -27.31
CA ALA A 35 11.65 13.23 -28.42
C ALA A 35 11.98 11.83 -27.90
N PHE A 36 11.13 10.85 -28.25
CA PHE A 36 11.43 9.43 -28.02
C PHE A 36 12.24 8.93 -29.20
N LEU A 37 13.49 8.59 -28.98
CA LEU A 37 14.42 8.18 -30.01
C LEU A 37 14.80 6.71 -29.83
N TYR A 38 14.75 5.95 -30.91
CA TYR A 38 15.08 4.52 -30.94
C TYR A 38 16.02 4.20 -32.07
N THR A 39 17.00 3.33 -31.83
CA THR A 39 18.00 3.02 -32.84
C THR A 39 18.39 1.54 -32.84
N SER A 40 18.94 1.06 -33.96
CA SER A 40 19.60 -0.24 -34.03
C SER A 40 20.87 -0.24 -33.19
N VAL A 41 21.24 -1.39 -32.64
CA VAL A 41 22.56 -1.61 -32.00
C VAL A 41 23.74 -1.51 -32.97
N ASP A 42 23.47 -1.57 -34.27
CA ASP A 42 24.49 -1.47 -35.31
C ASP A 42 24.93 -0.02 -35.56
N ASN A 43 24.21 0.95 -35.03
CA ASN A 43 24.54 2.38 -35.09
C ASN A 43 25.46 2.79 -33.93
N ASP A 44 26.32 3.77 -34.19
CA ASP A 44 27.02 4.53 -33.16
C ASP A 44 26.03 5.48 -32.47
N VAL A 45 25.57 5.08 -31.28
CA VAL A 45 24.49 5.78 -30.56
C VAL A 45 24.88 7.22 -30.20
N GLU A 46 26.15 7.48 -29.88
CA GLU A 46 26.65 8.83 -29.55
C GLU A 46 26.53 9.75 -30.77
N LYS A 47 26.92 9.28 -31.96
CA LYS A 47 26.76 10.02 -33.21
C LYS A 47 25.33 10.22 -33.61
N VAL A 48 24.45 9.21 -33.38
CA VAL A 48 23.01 9.36 -33.59
C VAL A 48 22.45 10.50 -32.74
N LEU A 49 22.84 10.56 -31.46
CA LEU A 49 22.43 11.63 -30.54
C LEU A 49 22.98 13.01 -30.95
N GLU A 50 24.25 13.08 -31.36
CA GLU A 50 24.84 14.32 -31.88
C GLU A 50 24.04 14.84 -33.10
N GLY A 51 23.74 13.96 -34.06
CA GLY A 51 22.95 14.32 -35.24
C GLY A 51 21.54 14.78 -34.87
N ALA A 52 20.89 14.06 -33.96
CA ALA A 52 19.55 14.42 -33.53
C ALA A 52 19.50 15.77 -32.78
N LYS A 53 20.47 16.03 -31.87
CA LYS A 53 20.59 17.30 -31.14
C LYS A 53 20.80 18.50 -32.07
N ALA A 54 21.49 18.34 -33.17
CA ALA A 54 21.71 19.41 -34.13
C ALA A 54 20.40 20.02 -34.67
N GLU A 55 19.32 19.22 -34.70
CA GLU A 55 18.00 19.64 -35.18
C GLU A 55 17.01 19.90 -34.01
N LEU A 56 17.16 19.20 -32.86
CA LEU A 56 16.26 19.31 -31.69
C LEU A 56 16.63 20.47 -30.73
N GLY A 57 17.88 20.96 -30.80
CA GLY A 57 18.38 21.98 -29.87
C GLY A 57 18.37 21.48 -28.42
N THR A 58 17.62 22.19 -27.56
CA THR A 58 17.48 21.88 -26.13
C THR A 58 16.32 20.98 -25.78
N ALA A 59 15.57 20.46 -26.77
CA ALA A 59 14.44 19.59 -26.50
C ALA A 59 14.88 18.28 -25.85
N PRO A 60 14.22 17.79 -24.78
CA PRO A 60 14.59 16.58 -24.10
C PRO A 60 14.51 15.34 -25.01
N ILE A 61 15.54 14.50 -24.96
CA ILE A 61 15.60 13.22 -25.68
C ILE A 61 15.65 12.09 -24.65
N VAL A 62 14.87 11.03 -24.87
CA VAL A 62 14.92 9.78 -24.11
C VAL A 62 14.73 8.60 -25.04
N GLY A 63 15.43 7.50 -24.80
CA GLY A 63 15.25 6.32 -25.65
C GLY A 63 16.23 5.19 -25.38
N CYS A 64 16.19 4.21 -26.28
CA CYS A 64 17.04 3.02 -26.21
C CYS A 64 17.21 2.36 -27.57
N THR A 65 18.03 1.34 -27.59
CA THR A 65 18.10 0.41 -28.73
C THR A 65 16.89 -0.52 -28.75
N SER A 66 16.39 -0.82 -29.94
CA SER A 66 15.24 -1.69 -30.22
C SER A 66 15.66 -2.93 -30.99
N SER A 67 15.17 -4.11 -30.60
CA SER A 67 15.49 -5.39 -31.21
C SER A 67 14.86 -5.54 -32.61
N ALA A 68 15.62 -5.98 -33.56
CA ALA A 68 15.21 -6.39 -34.91
C ALA A 68 14.55 -5.32 -35.80
N GLY A 69 14.23 -4.14 -35.31
CA GLY A 69 13.60 -3.05 -36.07
C GLY A 69 12.63 -2.19 -35.29
N ILE A 70 11.84 -1.41 -36.05
CA ILE A 70 10.71 -0.60 -35.56
C ILE A 70 9.54 -0.70 -36.53
N ILE A 71 8.31 -0.41 -36.10
CA ILE A 71 7.16 -0.21 -37.00
C ILE A 71 6.72 1.26 -36.89
N VAL A 72 6.54 1.85 -38.03
CA VAL A 72 6.02 3.21 -38.25
C VAL A 72 4.87 3.18 -39.27
N PRO A 73 4.14 4.28 -39.48
CA PRO A 73 3.08 4.30 -40.50
C PRO A 73 3.50 3.80 -41.92
N ASP A 74 4.76 3.94 -42.27
CA ASP A 74 5.26 3.48 -43.59
C ASP A 74 5.43 1.94 -43.65
N GLY A 75 5.67 1.27 -42.53
CA GLY A 75 5.81 -0.17 -42.44
C GLY A 75 6.79 -0.65 -41.38
N PHE A 76 7.23 -1.88 -41.49
CA PHE A 76 8.31 -2.44 -40.65
C PHE A 76 9.66 -2.04 -41.25
N ILE A 77 10.50 -1.40 -40.41
CA ILE A 77 11.87 -0.99 -40.76
C ILE A 77 12.81 -1.95 -40.05
N SER A 78 13.42 -2.84 -40.82
CA SER A 78 14.34 -3.87 -40.29
C SER A 78 15.68 -3.28 -39.81
N SER A 79 16.30 -3.95 -38.86
CA SER A 79 17.63 -3.61 -38.34
C SER A 79 18.78 -3.99 -39.25
N GLU A 80 18.56 -4.78 -40.33
CA GLU A 80 19.64 -5.32 -41.18
C GLU A 80 20.61 -4.28 -41.76
N ASN A 81 20.17 -3.03 -41.94
CA ASN A 81 20.99 -1.92 -42.42
C ASN A 81 21.16 -0.80 -41.39
N GLY A 82 20.79 -1.03 -40.17
CA GLY A 82 20.63 -0.01 -39.15
C GLY A 82 19.37 0.83 -39.38
N PHE A 83 18.84 1.39 -38.34
CA PHE A 83 17.73 2.37 -38.36
C PHE A 83 17.85 3.36 -37.21
N VAL A 84 17.28 4.53 -37.43
CA VAL A 84 16.96 5.50 -36.35
C VAL A 84 15.48 5.86 -36.54
N GLY A 85 14.68 5.76 -35.48
CA GLY A 85 13.27 6.17 -35.46
C GLY A 85 13.00 7.15 -34.33
N MET A 86 12.08 8.07 -34.53
CA MET A 86 11.72 9.09 -33.56
C MET A 86 10.23 9.39 -33.57
N LEU A 87 9.66 9.47 -32.35
CA LEU A 87 8.36 10.11 -32.12
C LEU A 87 8.61 11.41 -31.36
N ALA A 88 8.26 12.54 -31.93
CA ALA A 88 8.36 13.85 -31.29
C ALA A 88 6.97 14.36 -30.90
N LEU A 89 6.84 14.85 -29.66
CA LEU A 89 5.63 15.43 -29.12
C LEU A 89 5.81 16.91 -28.88
N GLY A 90 4.83 17.73 -29.31
CA GLY A 90 4.86 19.18 -29.24
C GLY A 90 3.55 19.74 -28.68
N ASP A 91 3.29 19.57 -27.39
CA ASP A 91 2.12 20.13 -26.71
C ASP A 91 2.57 21.31 -25.84
N PRO A 92 2.09 22.57 -26.08
CA PRO A 92 2.50 23.73 -25.32
C PRO A 92 2.11 23.64 -23.83
N ASN A 93 1.09 22.88 -23.48
CA ASN A 93 0.57 22.75 -22.11
C ASN A 93 1.15 21.57 -21.32
N THR A 94 2.05 20.80 -21.93
CA THR A 94 2.74 19.69 -21.25
C THR A 94 4.14 20.13 -20.84
N THR A 95 4.51 19.85 -19.60
CA THR A 95 5.90 19.94 -19.11
C THR A 95 6.47 18.53 -19.01
N VAL A 96 7.70 18.35 -19.48
CA VAL A 96 8.37 17.04 -19.43
C VAL A 96 9.75 17.19 -18.80
N GLY A 97 10.00 16.40 -17.74
CA GLY A 97 11.33 16.30 -17.14
C GLY A 97 11.99 14.98 -17.51
N VAL A 98 13.14 15.01 -18.17
CA VAL A 98 13.88 13.82 -18.59
C VAL A 98 15.16 13.69 -17.75
N ALA A 99 15.44 12.49 -17.26
CA ALA A 99 16.70 12.16 -16.59
C ALA A 99 17.12 10.73 -16.90
N GLY A 100 18.43 10.47 -16.82
CA GLY A 100 19.00 9.13 -16.99
C GLY A 100 20.25 8.96 -16.12
N TYR A 101 20.36 7.80 -15.49
CA TYR A 101 21.50 7.45 -14.65
C TYR A 101 22.02 6.05 -14.97
N LYS A 102 23.34 5.96 -15.17
CA LYS A 102 24.03 4.69 -15.08
C LYS A 102 23.86 4.15 -13.66
N LYS A 103 23.68 2.84 -13.53
CA LYS A 103 23.52 2.19 -12.24
C LYS A 103 24.62 2.58 -11.25
N GLN A 104 24.19 3.01 -10.08
CA GLN A 104 25.05 3.35 -8.95
C GLN A 104 25.28 2.09 -8.08
N LYS A 105 25.17 2.19 -6.76
CA LYS A 105 25.34 1.07 -5.84
C LYS A 105 24.27 -0.02 -6.00
N THR A 106 23.01 0.39 -6.09
CA THR A 106 21.87 -0.51 -6.31
C THR A 106 20.90 0.08 -7.33
N ALA A 107 20.11 -0.77 -7.99
CA ALA A 107 19.09 -0.34 -8.93
C ALA A 107 18.03 0.54 -8.22
N ARG A 108 17.64 0.21 -6.98
CA ARG A 108 16.67 1.00 -6.22
C ARG A 108 17.17 2.40 -5.86
N GLU A 109 18.43 2.54 -5.44
CA GLU A 109 19.05 3.86 -5.21
C GLU A 109 19.14 4.67 -6.49
N THR A 110 19.51 4.04 -7.61
CA THR A 110 19.54 4.69 -8.93
C THR A 110 18.14 5.15 -9.38
N GLY A 111 17.12 4.34 -9.11
CA GLY A 111 15.70 4.70 -9.35
C GLY A 111 15.27 5.96 -8.58
N LYS A 112 15.72 6.12 -7.32
CA LYS A 112 15.47 7.35 -6.54
C LYS A 112 16.15 8.58 -7.15
N LEU A 113 17.42 8.41 -7.54
CA LEU A 113 18.19 9.52 -8.11
C LEU A 113 17.61 10.00 -9.43
N VAL A 114 17.24 9.08 -10.34
CA VAL A 114 16.66 9.45 -11.63
C VAL A 114 15.31 10.15 -11.47
N ALA A 115 14.50 9.75 -10.49
CA ALA A 115 13.22 10.38 -10.24
C ALA A 115 13.37 11.82 -9.73
N LEU A 116 14.25 12.04 -8.75
CA LEU A 116 14.55 13.38 -8.22
C LEU A 116 15.10 14.32 -9.31
N GLU A 117 16.00 13.83 -10.15
CA GLU A 117 16.57 14.64 -11.22
C GLU A 117 15.55 14.92 -12.33
N ALA A 118 14.66 14.00 -12.65
CA ALA A 118 13.59 14.24 -13.62
C ALA A 118 12.59 15.29 -13.14
N MET A 119 12.21 15.30 -11.86
CA MET A 119 11.39 16.35 -11.25
C MET A 119 12.10 17.71 -11.32
N LYS A 120 13.37 17.76 -10.96
CA LYS A 120 14.19 18.98 -11.05
C LYS A 120 14.31 19.49 -12.48
N ASN A 121 14.48 18.61 -13.47
CA ASN A 121 14.57 18.99 -14.89
C ASN A 121 13.22 19.45 -15.46
N ALA A 122 12.11 19.05 -14.86
CA ALA A 122 10.78 19.62 -15.12
C ALA A 122 10.58 20.98 -14.45
N GLY A 123 11.41 21.35 -13.48
CA GLY A 123 11.24 22.55 -12.64
C GLY A 123 10.12 22.41 -11.61
N LEU A 124 9.76 21.17 -11.22
CA LEU A 124 8.64 20.82 -10.34
C LEU A 124 9.13 19.91 -9.21
N ASP A 125 8.44 19.96 -8.07
CA ASP A 125 8.79 19.24 -6.83
C ASP A 125 7.71 18.23 -6.38
N PHE A 126 6.74 17.94 -7.25
CA PHE A 126 5.65 16.99 -7.03
C PHE A 126 5.64 15.87 -8.09
N ALA A 127 4.89 14.79 -7.83
CA ALA A 127 4.81 13.63 -8.70
C ALA A 127 4.16 13.98 -10.06
N PRO A 128 4.61 13.38 -11.18
CA PRO A 128 3.99 13.54 -12.49
C PRO A 128 2.65 12.80 -12.57
N GLU A 129 1.82 13.11 -13.56
CA GLU A 129 0.59 12.36 -13.88
C GLU A 129 0.89 11.00 -14.53
N TYR A 130 1.96 10.94 -15.33
CA TYR A 130 2.43 9.72 -16.03
C TYR A 130 3.95 9.75 -16.16
N PHE A 131 4.57 8.58 -16.26
CA PHE A 131 5.98 8.54 -16.64
C PHE A 131 6.31 7.40 -17.62
N TYR A 132 7.24 7.71 -18.51
CA TYR A 132 7.93 6.74 -19.35
C TYR A 132 9.18 6.24 -18.63
N MET A 133 9.44 4.94 -18.68
CA MET A 133 10.66 4.33 -18.16
C MET A 133 11.31 3.45 -19.21
N VAL A 134 12.61 3.56 -19.37
CA VAL A 134 13.45 2.58 -20.05
C VAL A 134 14.59 2.17 -19.15
N ALA A 135 14.82 0.88 -18.98
CA ALA A 135 15.86 0.34 -18.09
C ALA A 135 16.67 -0.75 -18.77
N SER A 136 17.84 -1.06 -18.21
CA SER A 136 18.59 -2.25 -18.57
C SER A 136 17.83 -3.51 -18.12
N PRO A 137 17.79 -4.56 -18.97
CA PRO A 137 17.22 -5.83 -18.55
C PRO A 137 17.91 -6.41 -17.32
N GLY A 138 17.14 -6.91 -16.36
CA GLY A 138 17.68 -7.65 -15.22
C GLY A 138 17.29 -7.12 -13.84
N GLU A 139 17.07 -5.82 -13.67
CA GLU A 139 16.73 -5.19 -12.38
C GLU A 139 15.60 -4.16 -12.51
N GLU A 140 14.77 -4.26 -13.52
CA GLU A 140 13.71 -3.31 -13.88
C GLU A 140 12.76 -3.04 -12.71
N GLU A 141 12.39 -4.11 -11.99
CA GLU A 141 11.48 -4.00 -10.86
C GLU A 141 12.13 -3.28 -9.66
N ASP A 142 13.46 -3.35 -9.53
CA ASP A 142 14.18 -2.67 -8.45
C ASP A 142 14.38 -1.18 -8.80
N TYR A 143 14.62 -0.82 -10.09
CA TYR A 143 14.57 0.59 -10.54
C TYR A 143 13.20 1.20 -10.33
N LEU A 144 12.13 0.50 -10.74
CA LEU A 144 10.75 0.96 -10.56
C LEU A 144 10.43 1.24 -9.09
N LYS A 145 10.79 0.33 -8.18
CA LYS A 145 10.61 0.57 -6.73
C LYS A 145 11.35 1.81 -6.23
N GLY A 146 12.54 2.07 -6.75
CA GLY A 146 13.28 3.28 -6.41
C GLY A 146 12.61 4.55 -6.89
N ILE A 147 12.02 4.53 -8.08
CA ILE A 147 11.22 5.65 -8.61
C ILE A 147 9.97 5.85 -7.75
N GLU A 148 9.24 4.76 -7.47
CA GLU A 148 8.04 4.78 -6.62
C GLU A 148 8.33 5.25 -5.18
N ASP A 149 9.52 5.03 -4.65
CA ASP A 149 9.93 5.58 -3.34
C ASP A 149 9.95 7.12 -3.32
N VAL A 150 10.06 7.77 -4.48
CA VAL A 150 10.12 9.24 -4.62
C VAL A 150 8.78 9.84 -5.03
N ILE A 151 8.16 9.30 -6.09
CA ILE A 151 6.95 9.89 -6.68
C ILE A 151 5.66 9.16 -6.27
N GLY A 152 5.75 8.11 -5.44
CA GLY A 152 4.62 7.24 -5.18
C GLY A 152 4.27 6.40 -6.41
N ARG A 153 3.06 5.85 -6.43
CA ARG A 153 2.60 5.02 -7.51
C ARG A 153 1.91 5.85 -8.58
N VAL A 154 2.62 6.12 -9.65
CA VAL A 154 2.16 6.87 -10.81
C VAL A 154 2.00 5.92 -12.00
N PRO A 155 0.95 6.04 -12.84
CA PRO A 155 0.84 5.27 -14.07
C PRO A 155 2.08 5.40 -14.94
N PHE A 156 2.58 4.26 -15.43
CA PHE A 156 3.81 4.25 -16.22
C PHE A 156 3.71 3.35 -17.44
N PHE A 157 4.62 3.57 -18.37
CA PHE A 157 4.76 2.81 -19.61
C PHE A 157 6.22 2.78 -20.05
N GLY A 158 6.54 1.86 -20.94
CA GLY A 158 7.89 1.74 -21.46
C GLY A 158 8.34 0.29 -21.60
N GLY A 159 9.65 0.07 -21.56
CA GLY A 159 10.19 -1.27 -21.70
C GLY A 159 11.70 -1.31 -21.50
N SER A 160 12.27 -2.52 -21.41
CA SER A 160 13.70 -2.73 -21.32
C SER A 160 14.39 -2.53 -22.66
N ALA A 161 15.58 -1.91 -22.67
CA ALA A 161 16.41 -1.80 -23.85
C ALA A 161 16.72 -3.20 -24.44
N ALA A 162 16.86 -3.29 -25.74
CA ALA A 162 17.05 -4.56 -26.42
C ALA A 162 18.14 -4.50 -27.50
N ASP A 163 18.78 -5.62 -27.75
CA ASP A 163 19.66 -5.87 -28.90
C ASP A 163 19.08 -6.94 -29.86
N ASN A 164 19.79 -7.23 -30.94
CA ASN A 164 19.30 -8.16 -31.95
C ASN A 164 19.52 -9.64 -31.56
N THR A 165 20.40 -9.94 -30.60
CA THR A 165 20.93 -11.29 -30.35
C THR A 165 20.90 -11.73 -28.87
N VAL A 166 20.41 -10.86 -27.96
CA VAL A 166 20.41 -11.10 -26.51
C VAL A 166 21.83 -11.28 -25.93
N GLU A 167 22.79 -10.50 -26.46
CA GLU A 167 24.19 -10.57 -26.08
C GLU A 167 24.62 -9.47 -25.09
N GLY A 168 23.69 -8.58 -24.68
CA GLY A 168 23.97 -7.49 -23.75
C GLY A 168 24.55 -6.24 -24.43
N LYS A 169 24.31 -6.08 -25.74
CA LYS A 169 24.82 -4.96 -26.54
C LYS A 169 23.86 -3.75 -26.60
N TRP A 170 22.79 -3.74 -25.80
CA TRP A 170 21.82 -2.65 -25.75
C TRP A 170 22.39 -1.37 -25.16
N SER A 171 21.76 -0.26 -25.49
CA SER A 171 22.04 1.06 -24.93
C SER A 171 20.76 1.76 -24.50
N ILE A 172 20.83 2.50 -23.39
CA ILE A 172 19.84 3.44 -22.88
C ILE A 172 20.45 4.81 -22.97
N PHE A 173 19.67 5.80 -23.32
CA PHE A 173 20.21 7.15 -23.44
C PHE A 173 19.18 8.25 -23.16
N THR A 174 19.71 9.37 -22.73
CA THR A 174 19.06 10.68 -22.76
C THR A 174 19.81 11.59 -23.72
N GLY A 175 19.39 12.84 -23.86
CA GLY A 175 20.13 13.82 -24.63
C GLY A 175 21.63 13.92 -24.24
N ASP A 176 21.98 13.69 -22.97
CA ASP A 176 23.30 14.01 -22.45
C ASP A 176 24.11 12.79 -21.98
N SER A 177 23.56 11.60 -22.06
CA SER A 177 24.23 10.39 -21.57
C SER A 177 23.80 9.13 -22.31
N VAL A 178 24.77 8.20 -22.48
CA VAL A 178 24.58 6.86 -23.04
C VAL A 178 25.17 5.86 -22.07
N PHE A 179 24.44 4.80 -21.76
CA PHE A 179 24.88 3.73 -20.85
C PHE A 179 24.18 2.40 -21.18
N SER A 180 24.81 1.29 -20.81
CA SER A 180 24.24 -0.06 -21.03
C SER A 180 23.59 -0.66 -19.76
N ASP A 181 23.92 -0.12 -18.57
CA ASP A 181 23.35 -0.56 -17.28
C ASP A 181 22.85 0.67 -16.52
N GLY A 182 21.53 0.73 -16.33
CA GLY A 182 20.89 1.88 -15.66
C GLY A 182 19.44 2.07 -16.07
N VAL A 183 18.94 3.29 -15.86
CA VAL A 183 17.56 3.66 -16.13
C VAL A 183 17.45 5.10 -16.62
N ALA A 184 16.54 5.35 -17.57
CA ALA A 184 16.15 6.69 -17.97
C ALA A 184 14.62 6.83 -17.90
N VAL A 185 14.15 8.03 -17.56
CA VAL A 185 12.72 8.35 -17.43
C VAL A 185 12.37 9.65 -18.12
N ALA A 186 11.09 9.76 -18.51
CA ALA A 186 10.46 11.03 -18.87
C ALA A 186 9.19 11.18 -18.03
N PHE A 187 9.13 12.21 -17.21
CA PHE A 187 8.01 12.56 -16.34
C PHE A 187 7.08 13.55 -17.04
N PHE A 188 5.80 13.23 -17.13
CA PHE A 188 4.79 14.04 -17.80
C PHE A 188 3.89 14.74 -16.81
N TYR A 189 3.88 16.07 -16.89
CA TYR A 189 2.99 16.98 -16.16
C TYR A 189 2.03 17.59 -17.19
N THR A 190 0.81 17.07 -17.25
CA THR A 190 -0.15 17.40 -18.31
C THR A 190 -1.60 17.28 -17.81
N ASP A 191 -2.45 18.18 -18.30
CA ASP A 191 -3.91 18.11 -18.12
C ASP A 191 -4.58 17.21 -19.16
N LYS A 192 -3.83 16.70 -20.14
CA LYS A 192 -4.34 15.88 -21.22
C LYS A 192 -4.41 14.42 -20.80
N LYS A 193 -5.50 13.78 -21.20
CA LYS A 193 -5.66 12.34 -20.98
C LYS A 193 -4.55 11.57 -21.67
N MET A 194 -3.89 10.70 -20.94
CA MET A 194 -3.06 9.63 -21.46
C MET A 194 -3.68 8.29 -21.03
N ALA A 195 -3.48 7.26 -21.80
CA ALA A 195 -3.88 5.90 -21.43
C ALA A 195 -2.81 4.91 -21.82
N ASN A 196 -2.65 3.88 -21.01
CA ASN A 196 -1.77 2.75 -21.29
C ASN A 196 -2.55 1.45 -21.12
N VAL A 197 -2.53 0.61 -22.13
CA VAL A 197 -3.12 -0.73 -22.09
C VAL A 197 -1.98 -1.74 -22.11
N TYR A 198 -1.91 -2.54 -21.02
CA TYR A 198 -0.93 -3.58 -20.82
C TYR A 198 -1.58 -4.96 -20.90
N THR A 199 -1.30 -5.70 -21.98
CA THR A 199 -1.97 -6.97 -22.28
C THR A 199 -1.01 -8.04 -22.76
N GLY A 200 -1.50 -9.29 -22.75
CA GLY A 200 -0.88 -10.45 -23.39
C GLY A 200 -1.86 -11.18 -24.32
N ALA A 201 -1.34 -12.11 -25.12
CA ALA A 201 -2.16 -13.00 -25.97
C ALA A 201 -2.40 -14.36 -25.33
N TYR A 202 -1.82 -14.59 -24.14
CA TYR A 202 -1.69 -15.93 -23.58
C TYR A 202 -2.88 -16.30 -22.71
N HIS A 203 -3.30 -17.57 -22.81
CA HIS A 203 -4.32 -18.20 -21.96
C HIS A 203 -3.71 -19.37 -21.16
N GLU A 204 -4.33 -19.71 -20.05
CA GLU A 204 -3.90 -20.77 -19.14
C GLU A 204 -4.20 -22.16 -19.76
N THR A 205 -3.27 -23.10 -19.61
CA THR A 205 -3.46 -24.49 -20.11
C THR A 205 -4.04 -25.44 -19.08
N GLY A 206 -4.18 -25.03 -17.82
CA GLY A 206 -4.55 -25.90 -16.69
C GLY A 206 -3.36 -26.55 -15.98
N ASN A 207 -2.14 -26.49 -16.54
CA ASN A 207 -0.93 -26.96 -15.87
C ASN A 207 -0.38 -25.87 -14.95
N ALA A 208 -0.35 -26.14 -13.65
CA ALA A 208 0.17 -25.23 -12.62
C ALA A 208 1.04 -25.99 -11.62
N GLY A 209 1.93 -25.29 -10.93
CA GLY A 209 2.77 -25.84 -9.89
C GLY A 209 3.37 -24.74 -9.00
N ILE A 210 3.90 -25.12 -7.86
CA ILE A 210 4.48 -24.21 -6.88
C ILE A 210 6.00 -24.17 -7.06
N VAL A 211 6.59 -22.98 -7.09
CA VAL A 211 8.05 -22.80 -7.08
C VAL A 211 8.57 -23.18 -5.68
N THR A 212 9.18 -24.36 -5.58
CA THR A 212 9.66 -24.92 -4.30
C THR A 212 11.12 -24.60 -4.02
N LYS A 213 11.89 -24.17 -5.04
CA LYS A 213 13.28 -23.77 -4.88
C LYS A 213 13.71 -22.73 -5.90
N LEU A 214 14.36 -21.68 -5.42
CA LEU A 214 14.90 -20.59 -6.23
C LEU A 214 16.39 -20.38 -5.97
N LYS A 215 17.09 -19.86 -6.98
CA LYS A 215 18.44 -19.28 -6.86
C LYS A 215 18.37 -17.82 -7.30
N GLY A 216 18.58 -16.90 -6.35
CA GLY A 216 18.32 -15.48 -6.59
C GLY A 216 16.82 -15.21 -6.85
N LYS A 217 16.52 -14.18 -7.65
CA LYS A 217 15.12 -13.75 -7.92
C LYS A 217 14.59 -14.25 -9.28
N ARG A 218 15.44 -14.81 -10.15
CA ARG A 218 15.13 -15.12 -11.56
C ARG A 218 15.50 -16.52 -12.02
N THR A 219 15.99 -17.41 -11.15
CA THR A 219 16.31 -18.78 -11.51
C THR A 219 15.42 -19.75 -10.74
N ILE A 220 14.47 -20.36 -11.43
CA ILE A 220 13.59 -21.40 -10.87
C ILE A 220 14.36 -22.72 -10.90
N VAL A 221 14.66 -23.27 -9.71
CA VAL A 221 15.39 -24.52 -9.56
C VAL A 221 14.44 -25.70 -9.56
N GLU A 222 13.35 -25.60 -8.81
CA GLU A 222 12.34 -26.66 -8.69
C GLU A 222 10.92 -26.12 -8.70
N ILE A 223 10.01 -26.87 -9.33
CA ILE A 223 8.57 -26.68 -9.28
C ILE A 223 7.98 -27.98 -8.74
N ASP A 224 7.21 -27.92 -7.65
CA ASP A 224 6.64 -29.07 -6.93
C ASP A 224 7.69 -30.13 -6.56
N GLY A 225 8.91 -29.71 -6.18
CA GLY A 225 10.02 -30.61 -5.84
C GLY A 225 10.69 -31.30 -7.04
N VAL A 226 10.28 -30.97 -8.28
CA VAL A 226 10.86 -31.50 -9.52
C VAL A 226 11.74 -30.44 -10.17
N PRO A 227 12.92 -30.77 -10.74
CA PRO A 227 13.73 -29.81 -11.47
C PRO A 227 12.92 -29.06 -12.53
N ALA A 228 13.00 -27.71 -12.54
CA ALA A 228 12.09 -26.84 -13.26
C ALA A 228 11.96 -27.16 -14.75
N LEU A 229 13.10 -27.43 -15.43
CA LEU A 229 13.09 -27.79 -16.87
C LEU A 229 12.40 -29.11 -17.15
N LYS A 230 12.55 -30.11 -16.25
CA LYS A 230 11.87 -31.39 -16.39
C LYS A 230 10.36 -31.25 -16.18
N LYS A 231 9.94 -30.42 -15.23
CA LYS A 231 8.53 -30.09 -15.01
C LYS A 231 7.93 -29.36 -16.23
N TYR A 232 8.63 -28.34 -16.74
CA TYR A 232 8.24 -27.61 -17.93
C TYR A 232 8.14 -28.53 -19.18
N ALA A 233 9.13 -29.42 -19.38
CA ALA A 233 9.09 -30.40 -20.45
C ALA A 233 7.88 -31.34 -20.35
N SER A 234 7.52 -31.77 -19.15
CA SER A 234 6.32 -32.63 -18.93
C SER A 234 5.01 -31.92 -19.25
N TRP A 235 4.92 -30.60 -19.04
CA TRP A 235 3.75 -29.80 -19.35
C TRP A 235 3.61 -29.54 -20.85
N THR A 236 4.72 -29.21 -21.52
CA THR A 236 4.73 -28.83 -22.95
C THR A 236 4.89 -30.03 -23.92
N GLY A 237 5.19 -31.21 -23.40
CA GLY A 237 5.48 -32.39 -24.23
C GLY A 237 6.81 -32.32 -25.02
N LYS A 238 7.62 -31.26 -24.79
CA LYS A 238 8.89 -31.06 -25.50
C LYS A 238 9.97 -32.01 -24.97
N LYS A 239 10.90 -32.43 -25.85
CA LYS A 239 12.06 -33.22 -25.44
C LYS A 239 13.12 -32.30 -24.83
N LEU A 240 13.75 -32.73 -23.74
CA LEU A 240 14.75 -31.94 -23.01
C LEU A 240 15.85 -31.39 -23.91
N LYS A 241 16.37 -32.23 -24.86
CA LYS A 241 17.40 -31.81 -25.83
C LYS A 241 16.99 -30.63 -26.72
N ASP A 242 15.70 -30.42 -26.95
CA ASP A 242 15.18 -29.36 -27.82
C ASP A 242 15.02 -28.03 -27.06
N ILE A 243 15.05 -28.07 -25.72
CA ILE A 243 14.86 -26.93 -24.82
C ILE A 243 16.05 -26.68 -23.87
N GLU A 244 17.20 -27.29 -24.13
CA GLU A 244 18.41 -27.08 -23.34
C GLU A 244 19.11 -25.74 -23.69
N GLY A 245 19.77 -25.13 -22.71
CA GLY A 245 20.56 -23.93 -22.90
C GLY A 245 19.72 -22.75 -23.43
N GLY A 246 20.26 -22.03 -24.40
CA GLY A 246 19.63 -20.89 -25.07
C GLY A 246 18.47 -21.26 -25.99
N ASN A 247 18.32 -22.51 -26.37
CA ASN A 247 17.22 -22.96 -27.22
C ASN A 247 15.85 -22.76 -26.58
N LEU A 248 15.80 -22.74 -25.24
CA LEU A 248 14.56 -22.55 -24.47
C LEU A 248 13.87 -21.23 -24.82
N LEU A 249 14.62 -20.17 -25.07
CA LEU A 249 14.10 -18.84 -25.39
C LEU A 249 13.06 -18.90 -26.52
N LEU A 250 13.46 -19.43 -27.67
CA LEU A 250 12.60 -19.51 -28.86
C LEU A 250 11.46 -20.51 -28.68
N GLN A 251 11.74 -21.64 -28.04
CA GLN A 251 10.76 -22.72 -27.86
C GLN A 251 9.67 -22.37 -26.84
N SER A 252 9.89 -21.37 -25.98
CA SER A 252 8.93 -20.96 -24.96
C SER A 252 8.10 -19.73 -25.32
N VAL A 253 8.32 -19.14 -26.51
CA VAL A 253 7.56 -17.94 -26.94
C VAL A 253 6.05 -18.20 -27.01
N THR A 254 5.64 -19.37 -27.50
CA THR A 254 4.23 -19.77 -27.59
C THR A 254 3.70 -20.51 -26.37
N GLU A 255 4.59 -20.93 -25.46
CA GLU A 255 4.25 -21.73 -24.28
C GLU A 255 5.02 -21.23 -23.02
N PRO A 256 4.92 -19.93 -22.66
CA PRO A 256 5.68 -19.40 -21.53
C PRO A 256 5.09 -19.82 -20.17
N LEU A 257 5.80 -19.46 -19.10
CA LEU A 257 5.28 -19.51 -17.74
C LEU A 257 4.58 -18.19 -17.43
N GLY A 258 3.55 -18.25 -16.60
CA GLY A 258 2.85 -17.09 -16.05
C GLY A 258 2.76 -17.17 -14.53
N VAL A 259 2.61 -16.00 -13.90
CA VAL A 259 2.33 -15.87 -12.47
C VAL A 259 1.10 -14.97 -12.34
N LYS A 260 0.08 -15.43 -11.63
CA LYS A 260 -1.07 -14.58 -11.29
C LYS A 260 -0.64 -13.54 -10.26
N ASP A 261 -1.13 -12.33 -10.45
CA ASP A 261 -1.08 -11.38 -9.35
C ASP A 261 -2.04 -11.84 -8.23
N ARG A 262 -1.93 -11.23 -7.06
CA ARG A 262 -2.79 -11.60 -5.91
C ARG A 262 -4.27 -11.28 -6.14
N LEU A 263 -4.60 -10.48 -7.14
CA LEU A 263 -5.97 -10.09 -7.51
C LEU A 263 -6.59 -11.05 -8.54
N GLY A 264 -5.77 -11.92 -9.17
CA GLY A 264 -6.23 -13.01 -10.01
C GLY A 264 -6.59 -12.67 -11.45
N ASP A 265 -6.61 -11.38 -11.82
CA ASP A 265 -7.09 -10.93 -13.13
C ASP A 265 -5.98 -10.77 -14.17
N LEU A 266 -4.74 -10.59 -13.76
CA LEU A 266 -3.58 -10.46 -14.63
C LEU A 266 -2.62 -11.64 -14.44
N VAL A 267 -2.34 -12.35 -15.51
CA VAL A 267 -1.21 -13.29 -15.56
C VAL A 267 0.01 -12.54 -16.12
N ALA A 268 0.93 -12.22 -15.26
CA ALA A 268 2.21 -11.64 -15.66
C ALA A 268 3.12 -12.76 -16.20
N ILE A 269 3.50 -12.65 -17.47
CA ILE A 269 4.34 -13.66 -18.10
C ILE A 269 5.75 -13.61 -17.51
N ARG A 270 6.29 -14.80 -17.27
CA ARG A 270 7.66 -15.08 -16.85
C ARG A 270 8.33 -15.91 -17.92
N HIS A 271 8.81 -15.23 -18.96
CA HIS A 271 9.37 -15.87 -20.14
C HIS A 271 10.59 -16.74 -19.77
N PRO A 272 10.61 -18.07 -20.01
CA PRO A 272 11.79 -18.90 -19.85
C PRO A 272 12.86 -18.51 -20.86
N MET A 273 13.98 -17.96 -20.38
CA MET A 273 15.06 -17.39 -21.22
C MET A 273 16.13 -18.41 -21.57
N SER A 274 16.53 -19.22 -20.60
CA SER A 274 17.54 -20.24 -20.81
C SER A 274 17.43 -21.35 -19.76
N ALA A 275 17.97 -22.52 -20.10
CA ALA A 275 18.06 -23.66 -19.21
C ALA A 275 19.51 -23.90 -18.78
N ASN A 276 19.74 -24.17 -17.51
CA ASN A 276 21.04 -24.48 -16.96
C ASN A 276 21.31 -25.99 -16.96
N LYS A 277 22.59 -26.39 -16.82
CA LYS A 277 23.01 -27.81 -16.78
C LYS A 277 22.40 -28.62 -15.64
N ASP A 278 21.97 -27.95 -14.55
CA ASP A 278 21.27 -28.54 -13.41
C ASP A 278 19.76 -28.64 -13.59
N TYR A 279 19.25 -28.40 -14.80
CA TYR A 279 17.85 -28.36 -15.18
C TYR A 279 17.05 -27.24 -14.50
N SER A 280 17.69 -26.20 -13.97
CA SER A 280 17.02 -24.96 -13.56
C SER A 280 16.72 -24.07 -14.78
N ILE A 281 15.70 -23.21 -14.65
CA ILE A 281 15.27 -22.29 -15.71
C ILE A 281 15.54 -20.84 -15.27
N ASN A 282 16.21 -20.07 -16.10
CA ASN A 282 16.31 -18.62 -15.94
C ASN A 282 15.11 -17.96 -16.64
N VAL A 283 14.41 -17.07 -15.92
CA VAL A 283 13.25 -16.33 -16.41
C VAL A 283 13.52 -14.84 -16.49
N GLY A 284 12.81 -14.15 -17.38
CA GLY A 284 13.02 -12.74 -17.69
C GLY A 284 12.74 -11.76 -16.55
N ASN A 285 11.86 -12.11 -15.61
CA ASN A 285 11.43 -11.23 -14.51
C ASN A 285 11.41 -11.95 -13.16
N HIS A 286 11.26 -11.18 -12.07
CA HIS A 286 11.30 -11.73 -10.71
C HIS A 286 10.19 -12.78 -10.46
N VAL A 287 10.55 -13.82 -9.73
CA VAL A 287 9.67 -14.85 -9.18
C VAL A 287 9.98 -15.01 -7.70
N ALA A 288 8.98 -15.23 -6.87
CA ALA A 288 9.17 -15.48 -5.45
C ALA A 288 9.05 -16.99 -5.12
N LEU A 289 9.68 -17.40 -4.03
CA LEU A 289 9.49 -18.75 -3.49
C LEU A 289 8.03 -18.93 -3.07
N ASN A 290 7.50 -20.14 -3.21
CA ASN A 290 6.10 -20.49 -2.96
C ASN A 290 5.08 -19.78 -3.86
N THR A 291 5.51 -19.20 -4.98
CA THR A 291 4.60 -18.64 -6.00
C THR A 291 4.07 -19.77 -6.90
N ALA A 292 2.78 -19.73 -7.20
CA ALA A 292 2.20 -20.57 -8.24
C ALA A 292 2.63 -20.09 -9.62
N VAL A 293 3.24 -20.96 -10.40
CA VAL A 293 3.52 -20.76 -11.81
C VAL A 293 2.59 -21.59 -12.65
N ILE A 294 2.14 -21.02 -13.76
CA ILE A 294 1.14 -21.63 -14.66
C ILE A 294 1.76 -21.71 -16.05
N GLN A 295 1.58 -22.84 -16.73
CA GLN A 295 1.90 -22.91 -18.17
C GLN A 295 0.87 -22.12 -18.94
N MET A 296 1.36 -21.19 -19.75
CA MET A 296 0.54 -20.37 -20.64
C MET A 296 0.71 -20.84 -22.10
N GLN A 297 -0.23 -20.50 -22.96
CA GLN A 297 -0.18 -20.84 -24.38
C GLN A 297 -0.77 -19.74 -25.25
N ALA A 298 -0.16 -19.50 -26.41
CA ALA A 298 -0.73 -18.70 -27.50
C ALA A 298 -0.18 -19.18 -28.85
N SER A 299 -1.02 -19.24 -29.87
CA SER A 299 -0.62 -19.43 -31.26
C SER A 299 -0.04 -18.13 -31.84
N VAL A 300 0.71 -18.24 -32.93
CA VAL A 300 1.22 -17.09 -33.70
C VAL A 300 0.07 -16.19 -34.18
N ASP A 301 -1.06 -16.78 -34.56
CA ASP A 301 -2.25 -16.02 -34.98
C ASP A 301 -2.80 -15.16 -33.83
N GLU A 302 -2.84 -15.70 -32.62
CA GLU A 302 -3.26 -14.97 -31.41
C GLU A 302 -2.25 -13.87 -31.06
N LEU A 303 -0.94 -14.11 -31.22
CA LEU A 303 0.09 -13.07 -31.01
C LEU A 303 -0.12 -11.90 -31.99
N ILE A 304 -0.43 -12.16 -33.25
CA ILE A 304 -0.72 -11.13 -34.27
C ILE A 304 -2.05 -10.42 -33.97
N LYS A 305 -3.11 -11.17 -33.72
CA LYS A 305 -4.45 -10.65 -33.47
C LYS A 305 -4.49 -9.74 -32.22
N SER A 306 -3.85 -10.15 -31.13
CA SER A 306 -3.83 -9.38 -29.88
C SER A 306 -3.26 -7.98 -30.05
N THR A 307 -2.35 -7.75 -31.01
CA THR A 307 -1.83 -6.41 -31.31
C THR A 307 -2.94 -5.46 -31.79
N GLY A 308 -3.82 -5.93 -32.66
CA GLY A 308 -4.98 -5.15 -33.09
C GLY A 308 -6.04 -4.97 -31.99
N ASP A 309 -6.25 -6.01 -31.20
CA ASP A 309 -7.23 -5.98 -30.11
C ASP A 309 -6.78 -5.02 -29.00
N THR A 310 -5.48 -5.01 -28.63
CA THR A 310 -4.89 -4.04 -27.68
C THR A 310 -5.05 -2.59 -28.18
N MET A 311 -4.84 -2.35 -29.49
CA MET A 311 -5.08 -1.00 -30.06
C MET A 311 -6.54 -0.58 -30.00
N LYS A 312 -7.49 -1.51 -30.21
CA LYS A 312 -8.93 -1.21 -30.08
C LYS A 312 -9.29 -0.87 -28.65
N GLU A 313 -8.78 -1.63 -27.69
CA GLU A 313 -8.98 -1.38 -26.27
C GLU A 313 -8.42 0.00 -25.88
N LEU A 314 -7.20 0.32 -26.28
CA LEU A 314 -6.57 1.62 -26.07
C LEU A 314 -7.39 2.75 -26.68
N ASN A 315 -7.90 2.58 -27.90
CA ASN A 315 -8.77 3.57 -28.54
C ASN A 315 -10.10 3.76 -27.83
N LYS A 316 -10.68 2.68 -27.29
CA LYS A 316 -11.90 2.73 -26.47
C LYS A 316 -11.64 3.49 -25.17
N GLU A 317 -10.54 3.22 -24.51
CA GLU A 317 -10.16 3.88 -23.26
C GLU A 317 -9.89 5.38 -23.46
N MET A 318 -9.16 5.75 -24.52
CA MET A 318 -8.90 7.15 -24.88
C MET A 318 -10.14 7.91 -25.34
N GLY A 319 -11.05 7.27 -26.04
CA GLY A 319 -12.15 7.92 -26.74
C GLY A 319 -11.72 8.43 -28.12
N GLN A 320 -12.20 9.61 -28.55
CA GLN A 320 -11.99 10.06 -29.95
C GLN A 320 -10.76 10.95 -30.18
N ASP A 321 -10.05 11.37 -29.13
CA ASP A 321 -9.07 12.47 -29.20
C ASP A 321 -7.62 11.99 -29.00
N VAL A 322 -7.14 11.06 -29.84
CA VAL A 322 -5.74 10.60 -29.82
C VAL A 322 -4.87 11.43 -30.75
N GLY A 323 -3.73 11.91 -30.23
CA GLY A 323 -2.73 12.67 -30.95
C GLY A 323 -1.51 11.86 -31.43
N ALA A 324 -1.11 10.85 -30.67
CA ALA A 324 0.02 9.97 -30.99
C ALA A 324 -0.07 8.64 -30.24
N TYR A 325 0.68 7.63 -30.73
CA TYR A 325 0.87 6.38 -29.99
C TYR A 325 2.36 6.04 -29.87
N LEU A 326 2.75 5.59 -28.68
CA LEU A 326 4.00 4.90 -28.41
C LEU A 326 3.68 3.45 -28.04
N LEU A 327 4.11 2.52 -28.87
CA LEU A 327 3.70 1.14 -28.80
C LEU A 327 4.93 0.27 -28.48
N VAL A 328 4.96 -0.31 -27.27
CA VAL A 328 6.04 -1.21 -26.84
C VAL A 328 5.58 -2.65 -27.06
N HIS A 329 6.31 -3.36 -27.90
CA HIS A 329 6.05 -4.74 -28.27
C HIS A 329 7.24 -5.61 -27.85
N CYS A 330 6.99 -6.81 -27.35
CA CYS A 330 8.07 -7.70 -26.96
C CYS A 330 8.92 -8.19 -28.14
N GLY A 331 10.24 -8.14 -27.99
CA GLY A 331 11.20 -8.71 -28.97
C GLY A 331 11.05 -10.23 -29.11
N GLY A 332 10.76 -10.94 -28.02
CA GLY A 332 10.45 -12.38 -28.07
C GLY A 332 9.21 -12.69 -28.90
N ARG A 333 8.12 -11.91 -28.76
CA ARG A 333 6.93 -12.04 -29.63
C ARG A 333 7.27 -11.74 -31.09
N ARG A 334 8.08 -10.69 -31.35
CA ARG A 334 8.56 -10.38 -32.70
C ARG A 334 9.27 -11.58 -33.33
N LEU A 335 10.15 -12.22 -32.55
CA LEU A 335 10.88 -13.43 -32.99
C LEU A 335 9.91 -14.58 -33.31
N GLY A 336 8.90 -14.81 -32.46
CA GLY A 336 7.89 -15.86 -32.70
C GLY A 336 6.95 -15.59 -33.86
N ILE A 337 6.64 -14.31 -34.15
CA ILE A 337 5.84 -13.91 -35.35
C ILE A 337 6.63 -14.09 -36.65
N GLY A 338 7.96 -13.89 -36.61
CA GLY A 338 8.85 -14.12 -37.76
C GLY A 338 8.48 -13.26 -38.95
N ASP A 339 8.46 -13.88 -40.15
CA ASP A 339 8.22 -13.21 -41.43
C ASP A 339 6.80 -12.66 -41.59
N ARG A 340 5.89 -13.01 -40.66
CA ARG A 340 4.50 -12.51 -40.66
C ARG A 340 4.33 -11.13 -40.06
N ILE A 341 5.41 -10.39 -39.77
CA ILE A 341 5.36 -9.07 -39.14
C ILE A 341 4.51 -8.05 -39.86
N ASP A 342 4.39 -8.14 -41.18
CA ASP A 342 3.52 -7.29 -42.01
C ASP A 342 2.04 -7.41 -41.66
N GLU A 343 1.61 -8.51 -41.07
CA GLU A 343 0.25 -8.66 -40.57
C GLU A 343 0.02 -7.81 -39.32
N VAL A 344 1.03 -7.69 -38.43
CA VAL A 344 1.03 -6.76 -37.29
C VAL A 344 0.96 -5.31 -37.80
N VAL A 345 1.79 -4.95 -38.78
CA VAL A 345 1.75 -3.62 -39.44
C VAL A 345 0.34 -3.28 -39.92
N LYS A 346 -0.32 -4.21 -40.61
CA LYS A 346 -1.69 -4.03 -41.09
C LYS A 346 -2.69 -3.78 -39.98
N GLN A 347 -2.60 -4.53 -38.86
CA GLN A 347 -3.46 -4.34 -37.69
C GLN A 347 -3.26 -2.96 -37.06
N LEU A 348 -2.00 -2.55 -36.82
CA LEU A 348 -1.69 -1.25 -36.26
C LEU A 348 -2.16 -0.09 -37.12
N LYS A 349 -1.88 -0.12 -38.42
CA LYS A 349 -2.32 0.92 -39.39
C LYS A 349 -3.84 1.05 -39.44
N LYS A 350 -4.56 -0.08 -39.41
CA LYS A 350 -6.03 -0.10 -39.40
C LYS A 350 -6.60 0.61 -38.20
N GLU A 351 -6.07 0.32 -37.02
CA GLU A 351 -6.60 0.86 -35.75
C GLU A 351 -6.07 2.26 -35.42
N ALA A 352 -4.88 2.64 -35.90
CA ALA A 352 -4.30 3.99 -35.73
C ALA A 352 -5.01 5.06 -36.58
N LYS A 353 -5.69 4.68 -37.68
CA LYS A 353 -6.51 5.58 -38.52
C LYS A 353 -5.80 6.87 -38.94
N GLY A 354 -4.51 6.80 -39.25
CA GLY A 354 -3.70 7.94 -39.67
C GLY A 354 -3.06 8.75 -38.52
N VAL A 355 -3.30 8.41 -37.28
CA VAL A 355 -2.60 9.01 -36.12
C VAL A 355 -1.14 8.53 -36.13
N PRO A 356 -0.14 9.41 -35.95
CA PRO A 356 1.26 9.03 -35.87
C PRO A 356 1.55 8.00 -34.76
N PHE A 357 2.33 6.96 -35.11
CA PHE A 357 2.74 5.96 -34.11
C PHE A 357 4.15 5.43 -34.40
N ILE A 358 4.82 5.01 -33.36
CA ILE A 358 6.04 4.20 -33.42
C ILE A 358 5.88 2.97 -32.54
N THR A 359 6.27 1.81 -33.08
CA THR A 359 6.36 0.56 -32.30
C THR A 359 7.83 0.17 -32.16
N ILE A 360 8.21 -0.16 -30.95
CA ILE A 360 9.55 -0.61 -30.58
C ILE A 360 9.51 -2.03 -30.05
N PHE A 361 10.62 -2.76 -30.15
CA PHE A 361 10.73 -4.13 -29.66
C PHE A 361 11.73 -4.19 -28.51
N THR A 362 11.24 -4.59 -27.33
CA THR A 362 11.94 -4.55 -26.05
C THR A 362 12.12 -5.94 -25.45
N PHE A 363 12.97 -6.07 -24.43
CA PHE A 363 13.17 -7.33 -23.70
C PHE A 363 12.32 -7.45 -22.43
N GLY A 364 11.56 -6.44 -22.10
CA GLY A 364 10.57 -6.39 -21.04
C GLY A 364 9.62 -5.24 -21.31
N GLU A 365 8.34 -5.41 -21.06
CA GLU A 365 7.30 -4.42 -21.26
C GLU A 365 6.76 -3.95 -19.94
N TYR A 366 6.49 -2.64 -19.81
CA TYR A 366 6.08 -1.99 -18.57
C TYR A 366 4.71 -1.34 -18.72
N GLY A 367 3.86 -1.50 -17.74
CA GLY A 367 2.54 -0.89 -17.79
C GLY A 367 1.76 -1.02 -16.49
N LEU A 368 0.61 -0.37 -16.49
CA LEU A 368 -0.38 -0.42 -15.42
C LEU A 368 -1.65 -1.07 -15.98
N LYS A 369 -2.24 -1.99 -15.22
CA LYS A 369 -3.60 -2.43 -15.48
C LYS A 369 -4.55 -1.72 -14.51
N ASP A 370 -5.76 -1.42 -14.96
CA ASP A 370 -6.81 -0.82 -14.14
C ASP A 370 -6.90 -1.51 -12.77
N HIS A 371 -6.76 -0.74 -11.70
CA HIS A 371 -6.73 -1.18 -10.31
C HIS A 371 -5.59 -2.15 -9.92
N GLY A 372 -4.64 -2.40 -10.83
CA GLY A 372 -3.48 -3.29 -10.62
C GLY A 372 -2.22 -2.59 -10.11
N ALA A 373 -1.15 -3.37 -9.90
CA ALA A 373 0.20 -2.86 -9.63
C ALA A 373 0.91 -2.43 -10.92
N ASN A 374 1.76 -1.40 -10.84
CA ASN A 374 2.79 -1.16 -11.83
C ASN A 374 3.58 -2.46 -12.03
N THR A 375 3.66 -2.94 -13.25
CA THR A 375 4.22 -4.26 -13.52
C THR A 375 5.23 -4.25 -14.66
N CYS A 376 6.25 -5.09 -14.53
CA CYS A 376 7.20 -5.42 -15.56
C CYS A 376 7.03 -6.88 -15.96
N GLY A 377 6.92 -7.19 -17.23
CA GLY A 377 6.75 -8.54 -17.73
C GLY A 377 7.43 -8.74 -19.08
N GLY A 378 7.58 -9.98 -19.49
CA GLY A 378 8.04 -10.34 -20.82
C GLY A 378 6.90 -10.89 -21.69
N LEU A 379 7.05 -10.90 -22.99
CA LEU A 379 6.07 -11.37 -23.99
C LEU A 379 4.72 -10.64 -23.95
N MET A 380 4.71 -9.40 -23.46
CA MET A 380 3.52 -8.56 -23.33
C MET A 380 3.47 -7.47 -24.41
N LEU A 381 2.42 -6.66 -24.37
CA LEU A 381 2.26 -5.41 -25.10
C LEU A 381 2.00 -4.29 -24.10
N SER A 382 2.68 -3.18 -24.26
CA SER A 382 2.42 -1.95 -23.50
C SER A 382 2.18 -0.81 -24.50
N PHE A 383 0.93 -0.52 -24.75
CA PHE A 383 0.51 0.46 -25.76
C PHE A 383 -0.01 1.71 -25.10
N THR A 384 0.60 2.84 -25.43
CA THR A 384 0.27 4.15 -24.84
C THR A 384 -0.25 5.10 -25.91
N ALA A 385 -1.35 5.77 -25.58
CA ALA A 385 -1.92 6.85 -26.37
C ALA A 385 -1.79 8.19 -25.65
N PHE A 386 -1.43 9.22 -26.41
CA PHE A 386 -1.36 10.61 -25.96
C PHE A 386 -2.57 11.38 -26.49
N GLY A 387 -3.27 12.12 -25.60
CA GLY A 387 -4.45 12.89 -25.97
C GLY A 387 -4.18 14.00 -26.97
N LYS A 388 -5.20 14.38 -27.75
CA LYS A 388 -5.13 15.44 -28.75
C LYS A 388 -5.49 16.80 -28.12
N TRP A 389 -4.68 17.81 -28.36
CA TRP A 389 -4.98 19.19 -27.98
C TRP A 389 -5.97 19.82 -28.98
N ARG A 390 -6.96 20.58 -28.50
CA ARG A 390 -7.94 21.32 -29.33
C ARG A 390 -7.60 22.82 -29.37
N GLU A 391 -7.57 23.43 -30.57
CA GLU A 391 -7.45 24.89 -30.73
C GLU A 391 -8.67 25.57 -30.10
N GLY A 392 -8.46 26.50 -29.15
CA GLY A 392 -9.54 27.24 -28.48
C GLY A 392 -9.76 26.84 -27.02
N GLU A 393 -9.12 25.81 -26.50
CA GLU A 393 -9.02 25.57 -25.05
C GLU A 393 -8.04 26.59 -24.46
N ASP A 394 -8.56 27.39 -23.56
CA ASP A 394 -7.99 28.65 -23.05
C ASP A 394 -6.59 28.42 -22.40
N GLN A 395 -5.63 29.30 -22.75
CA GLN A 395 -4.30 29.37 -22.09
C GLN A 395 -4.36 29.73 -20.60
N SER A 396 -5.56 29.96 -20.05
CA SER A 396 -5.79 30.28 -18.65
C SER A 396 -5.54 29.13 -17.68
N ASN A 397 -5.56 27.87 -18.16
CA ASN A 397 -5.38 26.69 -17.28
C ASN A 397 -3.92 26.36 -16.92
N THR A 398 -2.94 26.77 -17.73
CA THR A 398 -1.52 26.65 -17.33
C THR A 398 -1.14 27.63 -16.23
N LYS A 399 -1.81 28.79 -16.16
CA LYS A 399 -1.74 29.66 -14.96
C LYS A 399 -2.45 29.03 -13.76
N ASN A 400 -3.42 28.14 -13.97
CA ASN A 400 -4.12 27.45 -12.89
C ASN A 400 -3.37 26.21 -12.38
N LEU A 401 -2.55 25.53 -13.17
CA LEU A 401 -1.58 24.54 -12.68
C LEU A 401 -0.47 25.23 -11.84
N ALA A 402 -0.02 26.41 -12.27
CA ALA A 402 0.88 27.26 -11.50
C ALA A 402 0.18 28.08 -10.39
N ILE A 403 -1.13 28.34 -10.49
CA ILE A 403 -1.93 29.15 -9.55
C ILE A 403 -2.66 28.27 -8.52
N ASN A 404 -2.98 27.01 -8.83
CA ASN A 404 -3.41 26.05 -7.82
C ASN A 404 -2.24 25.49 -6.99
N SER A 405 -0.99 25.57 -7.49
CA SER A 405 0.22 25.37 -6.67
C SER A 405 0.58 26.60 -5.83
N ASN A 406 0.06 27.81 -6.15
CA ASN A 406 0.32 29.06 -5.42
C ASN A 406 -0.78 29.47 -4.42
N LYS A 407 -1.78 28.63 -4.18
CA LYS A 407 -2.64 28.75 -3.00
C LYS A 407 -2.24 27.67 -2.01
N GLU A 408 -1.34 28.07 -1.09
CA GLU A 408 -0.77 27.31 0.03
C GLU A 408 0.52 26.50 -0.23
N THR A 409 1.47 27.11 -0.95
CA THR A 409 2.87 26.72 -0.77
C THR A 409 3.53 27.70 0.21
N ILE A 410 3.57 27.33 1.47
CA ILE A 410 4.53 27.89 2.42
C ILE A 410 5.91 27.38 1.97
N ALA A 411 6.71 28.30 1.43
CA ALA A 411 8.08 28.04 1.01
C ALA A 411 8.92 27.56 2.21
N TYR A 412 9.33 26.30 2.18
CA TYR A 412 10.39 25.82 3.08
C TYR A 412 11.74 26.26 2.53
N LYS A 413 12.29 27.36 3.07
CA LYS A 413 13.73 27.58 3.08
C LYS A 413 14.34 26.67 4.14
N GLU A 414 15.44 25.98 3.79
CA GLU A 414 16.31 25.36 4.77
C GLU A 414 16.74 26.41 5.82
N GLY A 415 16.31 26.21 7.00
CA GLY A 415 16.62 27.07 8.14
C GLY A 415 15.62 26.75 9.24
N THR A 416 16.10 26.26 10.36
CA THR A 416 15.39 26.10 11.61
C THR A 416 14.31 27.17 11.79
N THR A 417 13.07 26.84 11.44
CA THR A 417 11.92 27.59 11.86
C THR A 417 10.94 26.62 12.51
N SER A 418 10.90 26.71 13.85
CA SER A 418 9.73 26.35 14.63
C SER A 418 8.45 26.69 13.84
N MET A 419 7.42 25.85 13.90
CA MET A 419 6.05 26.23 13.55
C MET A 419 5.61 27.40 14.45
N GLN A 420 6.09 28.60 14.14
CA GLN A 420 5.49 29.83 14.58
C GLN A 420 4.55 30.25 13.46
N GLY A 421 3.31 29.73 13.51
CA GLY A 421 2.20 30.44 12.93
C GLY A 421 2.19 31.85 13.52
N GLU A 422 1.90 32.85 12.67
CA GLU A 422 1.70 34.21 13.15
C GLU A 422 0.81 34.20 14.38
N LYS A 423 1.29 34.73 15.48
CA LYS A 423 0.52 34.91 16.70
C LYS A 423 -0.76 35.68 16.33
N GLY A 424 -1.89 34.97 16.22
CA GLY A 424 -3.18 35.60 16.05
C GLY A 424 -4.24 34.94 15.19
N LYS A 425 -3.96 33.96 14.35
CA LYS A 425 -4.99 33.24 13.55
C LYS A 425 -5.09 31.77 13.95
N ARG A 426 -6.01 31.50 14.88
CA ARG A 426 -6.47 30.12 15.17
C ARG A 426 -7.33 29.64 13.99
N ILE A 427 -7.02 28.49 13.39
CA ILE A 427 -7.79 27.90 12.28
C ILE A 427 -8.90 27.01 12.82
N GLY A 428 -9.33 27.00 14.00
CA GLY A 428 -10.34 26.13 14.61
C GLY A 428 -10.90 25.06 13.68
N MET A 429 -10.53 23.78 13.87
CA MET A 429 -11.10 22.69 13.07
C MET A 429 -12.60 22.58 13.33
N LYS A 430 -13.35 22.17 12.30
CA LYS A 430 -14.80 22.00 12.34
C LYS A 430 -15.18 20.52 12.40
N ASN A 431 -16.38 20.23 12.89
CA ASN A 431 -17.00 18.93 12.81
C ASN A 431 -17.89 18.80 11.56
N LEU A 432 -18.02 17.59 11.04
CA LEU A 432 -18.97 17.28 9.98
C LEU A 432 -20.28 16.79 10.64
N ILE A 433 -21.25 17.67 10.75
CA ILE A 433 -22.54 17.41 11.39
C ILE A 433 -23.64 17.64 10.36
N GLY A 434 -24.43 16.63 10.09
CA GLY A 434 -25.39 16.67 9.00
C GLY A 434 -24.66 16.68 7.66
N TYR A 435 -24.77 17.77 6.93
CA TYR A 435 -24.13 17.93 5.61
C TYR A 435 -23.03 19.01 5.61
N GLU A 436 -22.73 19.61 6.78
CA GLU A 436 -21.91 20.82 6.85
C GLU A 436 -20.76 20.67 7.85
N TRP A 437 -19.62 21.29 7.50
CA TRP A 437 -18.51 21.50 8.44
C TRP A 437 -18.82 22.73 9.31
N ARG A 438 -19.12 22.52 10.58
CA ARG A 438 -19.54 23.55 11.51
C ARG A 438 -19.00 23.40 12.93
N ASP A 439 -19.16 24.43 13.75
CA ASP A 439 -18.91 24.40 15.17
C ASP A 439 -20.01 23.62 15.93
N ALA A 440 -19.76 23.32 17.20
CA ALA A 440 -20.79 22.80 18.09
C ALA A 440 -21.92 23.83 18.25
N SER A 441 -23.13 23.34 18.50
CA SER A 441 -24.35 24.18 18.60
C SER A 441 -24.25 25.25 19.70
N ASP A 442 -23.46 25.02 20.76
CA ASP A 442 -23.23 25.99 21.86
C ASP A 442 -21.93 26.79 21.72
N GLY A 443 -21.18 26.57 20.63
CA GLY A 443 -19.92 27.24 20.31
C GLY A 443 -18.73 26.88 21.21
N LYS A 444 -18.86 25.89 22.11
CA LYS A 444 -17.74 25.47 22.95
C LYS A 444 -16.71 24.66 22.16
N THR A 445 -15.45 24.77 22.62
CA THR A 445 -14.31 24.11 21.99
C THR A 445 -13.46 23.34 23.01
N ILE A 446 -12.67 22.41 22.51
CA ILE A 446 -11.64 21.67 23.24
C ILE A 446 -10.30 22.05 22.66
N GLU A 447 -9.32 22.33 23.50
CA GLU A 447 -7.94 22.56 23.10
C GLU A 447 -7.21 21.24 22.86
N VAL A 448 -6.46 21.18 21.77
CA VAL A 448 -5.57 20.05 21.43
C VAL A 448 -4.14 20.54 21.57
N THR A 449 -3.40 19.93 22.47
CA THR A 449 -2.03 20.33 22.83
C THR A 449 -1.01 19.28 22.44
N ASN A 450 0.19 19.72 22.10
CA ASN A 450 1.33 18.82 21.88
C ASN A 450 1.84 18.29 23.23
N PRO A 451 1.79 16.98 23.50
CA PRO A 451 2.21 16.43 24.78
C PRO A 451 3.72 16.61 25.09
N ALA A 452 4.55 16.79 24.05
CA ALA A 452 6.00 16.98 24.20
C ALA A 452 6.36 18.40 24.65
N THR A 453 5.59 19.41 24.21
CA THR A 453 5.91 20.83 24.47
C THR A 453 4.87 21.54 25.33
N GLY A 454 3.65 20.99 25.45
CA GLY A 454 2.50 21.64 26.08
C GLY A 454 1.88 22.77 25.25
N GLU A 455 2.39 23.02 24.03
CA GLU A 455 1.88 24.06 23.16
C GLU A 455 0.54 23.67 22.52
N LEU A 456 -0.34 24.67 22.35
CA LEU A 456 -1.59 24.51 21.66
C LEU A 456 -1.34 24.28 20.15
N ILE A 457 -1.84 23.15 19.61
CA ILE A 457 -1.82 22.86 18.18
C ILE A 457 -3.04 23.50 17.52
N ASP A 458 -4.25 23.16 17.97
CA ASP A 458 -5.51 23.67 17.42
C ASP A 458 -6.66 23.51 18.43
N THR A 459 -7.86 23.92 18.04
CA THR A 459 -9.10 23.72 18.80
C THR A 459 -10.10 22.95 17.95
N VAL A 460 -10.92 22.11 18.60
CA VAL A 460 -12.03 21.38 17.97
C VAL A 460 -13.33 21.67 18.69
N PRO A 461 -14.50 21.57 18.04
CA PRO A 461 -15.78 21.75 18.71
C PRO A 461 -15.99 20.74 19.85
N ASN A 462 -16.69 21.16 20.93
CA ASN A 462 -17.18 20.25 21.97
C ASN A 462 -18.68 20.03 21.78
N CYS A 463 -19.05 18.98 21.03
CA CYS A 463 -20.44 18.72 20.64
C CYS A 463 -21.38 18.55 21.81
N THR A 464 -22.64 18.95 21.61
CA THR A 464 -23.77 18.79 22.53
C THR A 464 -24.62 17.59 22.14
N GLN A 465 -25.63 17.29 22.97
CA GLN A 465 -26.66 16.30 22.65
C GLN A 465 -27.44 16.67 21.38
N ASP A 466 -27.72 17.93 21.11
CA ASP A 466 -28.41 18.37 19.90
C ASP A 466 -27.57 18.08 18.65
N ASP A 467 -26.25 18.24 18.71
CA ASP A 467 -25.34 17.90 17.62
C ASP A 467 -25.35 16.38 17.35
N VAL A 468 -25.39 15.56 18.41
CA VAL A 468 -25.53 14.09 18.29
C VAL A 468 -26.85 13.73 17.64
N ASN A 469 -27.98 14.30 18.10
CA ASN A 469 -29.30 14.04 17.55
C ASN A 469 -29.38 14.37 16.06
N GLU A 470 -28.81 15.51 15.64
CA GLU A 470 -28.80 15.91 14.22
C GLU A 470 -27.90 14.97 13.38
N ALA A 471 -26.72 14.64 13.88
CA ALA A 471 -25.82 13.73 13.18
C ALA A 471 -26.46 12.33 12.98
N VAL A 472 -27.10 11.78 14.01
CA VAL A 472 -27.77 10.48 13.91
C VAL A 472 -28.95 10.54 12.96
N ARG A 473 -29.81 11.58 13.07
CA ARG A 473 -30.97 11.79 12.19
C ARG A 473 -30.56 11.80 10.70
N VAL A 474 -29.51 12.52 10.35
CA VAL A 474 -28.99 12.56 8.97
C VAL A 474 -28.37 11.24 8.57
N ALA A 475 -27.59 10.61 9.46
CA ALA A 475 -26.99 9.30 9.22
C ALA A 475 -28.04 8.21 8.93
N GLU A 476 -29.20 8.20 9.59
CA GLU A 476 -30.30 7.27 9.32
C GLU A 476 -30.89 7.45 7.91
N ILE A 477 -31.02 8.70 7.46
CA ILE A 477 -31.54 9.01 6.12
C ILE A 477 -30.53 8.58 5.03
N GLU A 478 -29.28 8.95 5.19
CA GLU A 478 -28.22 8.67 4.20
C GLU A 478 -27.81 7.18 4.18
N GLN A 479 -27.95 6.48 5.31
CA GLN A 479 -27.69 5.04 5.37
C GLN A 479 -28.57 4.26 4.38
N LYS A 480 -29.86 4.59 4.27
CA LYS A 480 -30.76 3.92 3.34
C LYS A 480 -30.34 4.10 1.88
N LYS A 481 -29.89 5.31 1.52
CA LYS A 481 -29.37 5.60 0.18
C LYS A 481 -28.02 4.90 -0.07
N TRP A 482 -27.15 4.92 0.94
CA TRP A 482 -25.83 4.28 0.85
C TRP A 482 -25.94 2.76 0.73
N ALA A 483 -26.90 2.14 1.38
CA ALA A 483 -27.16 0.70 1.27
C ALA A 483 -27.52 0.25 -0.16
N GLU A 484 -28.15 1.14 -0.96
CA GLU A 484 -28.50 0.87 -2.36
C GLU A 484 -27.29 1.03 -3.33
N VAL A 485 -26.21 1.68 -2.89
CA VAL A 485 -25.00 1.81 -3.70
C VAL A 485 -24.32 0.44 -3.84
N PRO A 486 -24.01 -0.03 -5.05
CA PRO A 486 -23.35 -1.31 -5.25
C PRO A 486 -22.00 -1.40 -4.50
N LEU A 487 -21.66 -2.61 -4.03
CA LEU A 487 -20.42 -2.82 -3.25
C LEU A 487 -19.17 -2.35 -3.99
N HIS A 488 -19.08 -2.57 -5.31
CA HIS A 488 -17.91 -2.14 -6.09
C HIS A 488 -17.75 -0.61 -6.09
N GLU A 489 -18.84 0.16 -6.18
CA GLU A 489 -18.78 1.61 -6.11
C GLU A 489 -18.41 2.12 -4.72
N ARG A 490 -18.86 1.44 -3.64
CA ARG A 490 -18.41 1.73 -2.27
C ARG A 490 -16.91 1.43 -2.11
N ALA A 491 -16.46 0.31 -2.68
CA ALA A 491 -15.06 -0.10 -2.68
C ALA A 491 -14.15 0.90 -3.41
N ASP A 492 -14.58 1.43 -4.56
CA ASP A 492 -13.81 2.41 -5.33
C ASP A 492 -13.55 3.70 -4.53
N LYS A 493 -14.52 4.11 -3.70
CA LYS A 493 -14.35 5.26 -2.80
C LYS A 493 -13.32 4.96 -1.70
N ILE A 494 -13.31 3.74 -1.17
CA ILE A 494 -12.29 3.34 -0.18
C ILE A 494 -10.89 3.26 -0.82
N TYR A 495 -10.77 2.74 -2.05
CA TYR A 495 -9.48 2.78 -2.76
C TYR A 495 -9.00 4.21 -2.99
N LYS A 496 -9.89 5.11 -3.41
CA LYS A 496 -9.54 6.53 -3.57
C LYS A 496 -9.12 7.18 -2.25
N PHE A 497 -9.79 6.85 -1.13
CA PHE A 497 -9.36 7.28 0.20
C PHE A 497 -7.94 6.79 0.52
N ILE A 498 -7.62 5.53 0.24
CA ILE A 498 -6.27 4.98 0.43
C ILE A 498 -5.22 5.79 -0.34
N ASP A 499 -5.51 6.14 -1.60
CA ASP A 499 -4.59 6.93 -2.42
C ASP A 499 -4.42 8.36 -1.90
N LEU A 500 -5.49 8.95 -1.38
CA LEU A 500 -5.45 10.28 -0.76
C LEU A 500 -4.66 10.28 0.56
N VAL A 501 -4.79 9.23 1.38
CA VAL A 501 -3.95 9.06 2.58
C VAL A 501 -2.47 8.91 2.20
N GLU A 502 -2.16 8.15 1.15
CA GLU A 502 -0.79 8.01 0.66
C GLU A 502 -0.24 9.34 0.12
N ARG A 503 -1.06 10.14 -0.58
CA ARG A 503 -0.71 11.50 -1.02
C ARG A 503 -0.31 12.39 0.16
N ASP A 504 -1.07 12.34 1.25
CA ASP A 504 -0.94 13.25 2.40
C ASP A 504 -0.15 12.62 3.57
N LYS A 505 0.49 11.47 3.37
CA LYS A 505 1.10 10.66 4.44
C LYS A 505 2.08 11.41 5.33
N ASP A 506 2.95 12.26 4.77
CA ASP A 506 3.94 13.00 5.54
C ASP A 506 3.30 14.08 6.40
N LYS A 507 2.27 14.76 5.88
CA LYS A 507 1.45 15.72 6.64
C LYS A 507 0.72 15.01 7.80
N LEU A 508 0.08 13.89 7.50
CA LEU A 508 -0.67 13.10 8.47
C LEU A 508 0.24 12.51 9.57
N ALA A 509 1.41 11.99 9.21
CA ALA A 509 2.37 11.46 10.16
C ALA A 509 2.92 12.55 11.11
N LYS A 510 3.23 13.74 10.59
CA LYS A 510 3.64 14.88 11.40
C LYS A 510 2.54 15.33 12.35
N LEU A 511 1.30 15.39 11.88
CA LEU A 511 0.15 15.77 12.69
C LEU A 511 -0.10 14.72 13.78
N LEU A 512 -0.08 13.44 13.44
CA LEU A 512 -0.23 12.33 14.37
C LEU A 512 0.85 12.37 15.46
N SER A 513 2.11 12.54 15.07
CA SER A 513 3.22 12.66 16.03
C SER A 513 3.05 13.88 16.94
N ALA A 514 2.62 15.01 16.42
CA ALA A 514 2.44 16.25 17.18
C ALA A 514 1.33 16.15 18.22
N GLU A 515 0.17 15.53 17.87
CA GLU A 515 -0.97 15.47 18.79
C GLU A 515 -0.91 14.27 19.77
N THR A 516 -0.11 13.23 19.47
CA THR A 516 0.00 12.03 20.33
C THR A 516 1.30 11.95 21.13
N GLY A 517 2.36 12.63 20.68
CA GLY A 517 3.71 12.45 21.24
C GLY A 517 4.43 11.20 20.73
N LYS A 518 3.81 10.42 19.83
CA LYS A 518 4.41 9.23 19.21
C LYS A 518 5.64 9.61 18.38
N PRO A 519 6.77 8.88 18.46
CA PRO A 519 7.91 9.12 17.59
C PRO A 519 7.50 9.14 16.11
N ILE A 520 8.02 10.10 15.36
CA ILE A 520 7.64 10.30 13.95
C ILE A 520 7.83 9.02 13.09
N LYS A 521 8.85 8.21 13.37
CA LYS A 521 9.06 6.92 12.69
C LYS A 521 7.92 5.93 12.91
N GLU A 522 7.32 5.93 14.10
CA GLU A 522 6.16 5.11 14.45
C GLU A 522 4.87 5.68 13.86
N ALA A 523 4.73 7.01 13.84
CA ALA A 523 3.60 7.67 13.18
C ALA A 523 3.57 7.40 11.66
N ILE A 524 4.73 7.45 10.99
CA ILE A 524 4.86 7.08 9.57
C ILE A 524 4.41 5.63 9.34
N ALA A 525 4.82 4.70 10.20
CA ALA A 525 4.43 3.30 10.11
C ALA A 525 2.92 3.11 10.29
N GLU A 526 2.30 3.79 11.25
CA GLU A 526 0.86 3.73 11.50
C GLU A 526 0.04 4.30 10.32
N ILE A 527 0.45 5.42 9.73
CA ILE A 527 -0.20 5.96 8.53
C ILE A 527 -0.08 4.98 7.35
N ALA A 528 1.07 4.33 7.19
CA ALA A 528 1.27 3.34 6.13
C ALA A 528 0.37 2.09 6.28
N ASN A 529 0.02 1.72 7.51
CA ASN A 529 -0.89 0.61 7.79
C ASN A 529 -2.32 0.83 7.24
N VAL A 530 -2.75 2.09 7.08
CA VAL A 530 -4.06 2.43 6.50
C VAL A 530 -4.26 1.78 5.14
N ARG A 531 -3.24 1.81 4.28
CA ARG A 531 -3.28 1.13 2.97
C ARG A 531 -3.49 -0.38 3.14
N ILE A 532 -2.74 -1.00 4.05
CA ILE A 532 -2.80 -2.46 4.27
C ILE A 532 -4.20 -2.85 4.77
N GLY A 533 -4.66 -2.19 5.84
CA GLY A 533 -5.93 -2.53 6.48
C GLY A 533 -7.15 -2.25 5.60
N ALA A 534 -7.25 -1.04 5.03
CA ALA A 534 -8.38 -0.69 4.19
C ALA A 534 -8.47 -1.54 2.92
N THR A 535 -7.32 -1.88 2.29
CA THR A 535 -7.28 -2.80 1.14
C THR A 535 -7.79 -4.19 1.54
N ALA A 536 -7.32 -4.73 2.68
CA ALA A 536 -7.75 -6.04 3.15
C ALA A 536 -9.27 -6.10 3.39
N PHE A 537 -9.87 -5.04 3.94
CA PHE A 537 -11.33 -4.94 4.11
C PHE A 537 -12.07 -4.92 2.77
N VAL A 538 -11.60 -4.18 1.77
CA VAL A 538 -12.24 -4.16 0.44
C VAL A 538 -12.18 -5.53 -0.21
N GLU A 539 -11.02 -6.17 -0.21
CA GLU A 539 -10.83 -7.49 -0.81
C GLU A 539 -11.72 -8.54 -0.14
N ARG A 540 -11.78 -8.55 1.18
CA ARG A 540 -12.61 -9.50 1.92
C ARG A 540 -14.10 -9.23 1.75
N ALA A 541 -14.54 -7.97 1.71
CA ALA A 541 -15.94 -7.62 1.52
C ALA A 541 -16.48 -8.14 0.17
N LYS A 542 -15.67 -8.08 -0.89
CA LYS A 542 -16.00 -8.63 -2.22
C LYS A 542 -16.15 -10.15 -2.23
N HIS A 543 -15.56 -10.85 -1.25
CA HIS A 543 -15.56 -12.31 -1.12
C HIS A 543 -16.33 -12.80 0.12
N LEU A 544 -17.15 -11.96 0.72
CA LEU A 544 -18.04 -12.35 1.82
C LEU A 544 -19.33 -12.94 1.25
N TYR A 545 -19.30 -14.22 0.89
CA TYR A 545 -20.40 -14.93 0.27
C TYR A 545 -21.43 -15.38 1.30
N ASN A 546 -22.66 -15.61 0.81
CA ASN A 546 -23.78 -16.12 1.57
C ASN A 546 -24.03 -17.60 1.25
N GLU A 547 -24.87 -18.27 2.06
CA GLU A 547 -25.16 -19.68 1.91
C GLU A 547 -26.48 -19.90 1.20
N SER A 548 -26.54 -20.95 0.39
CA SER A 548 -27.79 -21.54 -0.12
C SER A 548 -27.99 -22.89 0.56
N ILE A 549 -29.06 -22.99 1.35
CA ILE A 549 -29.44 -24.24 2.02
C ILE A 549 -30.38 -25.00 1.07
N PRO A 550 -29.95 -26.16 0.56
CA PRO A 550 -30.73 -26.90 -0.43
C PRO A 550 -32.03 -27.46 0.16
N ALA A 551 -32.99 -27.75 -0.70
CA ALA A 551 -34.26 -28.35 -0.32
C ALA A 551 -34.07 -29.78 0.22
N GLY A 552 -35.01 -30.21 1.07
CA GLY A 552 -35.06 -31.60 1.59
C GLY A 552 -34.06 -31.86 2.72
N GLN A 553 -33.55 -30.83 3.41
CA GLN A 553 -32.72 -31.07 4.62
C GLN A 553 -33.54 -31.64 5.78
N GLU A 554 -34.83 -31.38 5.82
CA GLU A 554 -35.78 -31.87 6.82
C GLU A 554 -37.00 -32.45 6.13
N ALA A 555 -37.65 -33.45 6.73
CA ALA A 555 -38.88 -34.05 6.22
C ALA A 555 -40.01 -33.00 6.12
N GLY A 556 -40.66 -32.90 4.96
CA GLY A 556 -41.66 -31.89 4.65
C GLY A 556 -41.10 -30.59 4.07
N GLN A 557 -39.76 -30.49 3.88
CA GLN A 557 -39.13 -29.34 3.27
C GLN A 557 -38.56 -29.64 1.87
N GLU A 558 -39.04 -30.68 1.21
CA GLU A 558 -38.50 -31.18 -0.08
C GLU A 558 -38.67 -30.17 -1.23
N LYS A 559 -39.56 -29.20 -1.07
CA LYS A 559 -39.81 -28.11 -2.03
C LYS A 559 -39.45 -26.73 -1.51
N THR A 560 -38.62 -26.66 -0.45
CA THR A 560 -38.28 -25.40 0.20
C THR A 560 -36.78 -25.17 0.05
N MET A 561 -36.38 -24.05 -0.59
CA MET A 561 -35.03 -23.55 -0.67
C MET A 561 -34.88 -22.37 0.30
N GLN A 562 -33.74 -22.28 0.97
CA GLN A 562 -33.42 -21.16 1.85
C GLN A 562 -32.15 -20.50 1.41
N ILE A 563 -32.12 -19.17 1.43
CA ILE A 563 -30.95 -18.36 1.04
C ILE A 563 -30.66 -17.39 2.18
N THR A 564 -29.41 -17.35 2.63
CA THR A 564 -28.96 -16.30 3.55
C THR A 564 -28.44 -15.11 2.77
N VAL A 565 -28.71 -13.90 3.24
CA VAL A 565 -28.16 -12.66 2.70
C VAL A 565 -27.72 -11.75 3.83
N ARG A 566 -26.59 -11.06 3.66
CA ARG A 566 -26.14 -10.06 4.61
C ARG A 566 -26.72 -8.70 4.27
N GLN A 567 -27.16 -7.98 5.27
CA GLN A 567 -27.69 -6.63 5.17
C GLN A 567 -26.93 -5.69 6.11
N PRO A 568 -26.87 -4.38 5.81
CA PRO A 568 -26.30 -3.40 6.73
C PRO A 568 -26.97 -3.48 8.12
N ILE A 569 -26.18 -3.20 9.17
CA ILE A 569 -26.76 -3.12 10.51
C ILE A 569 -27.52 -1.80 10.71
N GLY A 570 -27.05 -0.72 10.04
CA GLY A 570 -27.69 0.60 10.08
C GLY A 570 -26.70 1.73 10.35
N VAL A 571 -26.93 2.54 11.40
CA VAL A 571 -26.00 3.59 11.84
C VAL A 571 -25.02 3.00 12.84
N VAL A 572 -23.73 3.21 12.59
CA VAL A 572 -22.60 2.76 13.43
C VAL A 572 -21.98 3.95 14.14
N ALA A 573 -21.78 3.88 15.46
CA ALA A 573 -20.95 4.83 16.20
C ALA A 573 -19.55 4.24 16.44
N ALA A 574 -18.52 4.86 15.87
CA ALA A 574 -17.12 4.49 16.05
C ALA A 574 -16.46 5.41 17.09
N ILE A 575 -16.24 4.88 18.29
CA ILE A 575 -15.59 5.62 19.40
C ILE A 575 -14.13 5.16 19.48
N LEU A 576 -13.23 6.09 19.15
CA LEU A 576 -11.82 5.82 18.88
C LEU A 576 -10.91 6.30 20.02
N PRO A 577 -9.86 5.53 20.39
CA PRO A 577 -8.91 5.90 21.41
C PRO A 577 -7.79 6.79 20.87
N PHE A 578 -6.86 7.17 21.75
CA PHE A 578 -5.76 8.06 21.39
C PHE A 578 -4.50 7.34 20.92
N ASN A 579 -4.31 6.07 21.25
CA ASN A 579 -3.01 5.39 21.11
C ASN A 579 -2.67 4.91 19.69
N PHE A 580 -3.64 4.42 18.92
CA PHE A 580 -3.51 4.00 17.50
C PHE A 580 -4.71 4.49 16.69
N PRO A 581 -4.90 5.80 16.56
CA PRO A 581 -6.11 6.33 15.94
C PRO A 581 -6.27 5.94 14.47
N SER A 582 -5.17 5.85 13.70
CA SER A 582 -5.22 5.51 12.27
C SER A 582 -5.55 4.03 12.03
N ASP A 583 -4.89 3.13 12.76
CA ASP A 583 -5.16 1.68 12.67
C ASP A 583 -6.60 1.37 13.07
N LEU A 584 -7.08 1.98 14.17
CA LEU A 584 -8.43 1.74 14.69
C LEU A 584 -9.52 2.44 13.87
N PHE A 585 -9.20 3.56 13.21
CA PHE A 585 -10.06 4.13 12.17
C PHE A 585 -10.27 3.11 11.05
N CYS A 586 -9.19 2.47 10.57
CA CYS A 586 -9.26 1.45 9.54
C CYS A 586 -10.06 0.22 9.96
N GLN A 587 -10.01 -0.18 11.24
CA GLN A 587 -10.78 -1.32 11.76
C GLN A 587 -12.28 -1.04 11.84
N LYS A 588 -12.71 0.23 11.82
CA LYS A 588 -14.11 0.61 12.07
C LYS A 588 -14.77 1.29 10.86
N VAL A 589 -14.12 2.26 10.22
CA VAL A 589 -14.77 3.13 9.22
C VAL A 589 -14.89 2.46 7.85
N PRO A 590 -13.81 1.97 7.21
CA PRO A 590 -13.91 1.27 5.93
C PRO A 590 -14.88 0.09 5.96
N PRO A 591 -14.85 -0.84 6.94
CA PRO A 591 -15.77 -1.98 6.96
C PRO A 591 -17.24 -1.56 7.15
N ALA A 592 -17.53 -0.54 7.97
CA ALA A 592 -18.89 -0.03 8.11
C ALA A 592 -19.43 0.48 6.77
N LEU A 593 -18.66 1.30 6.06
CA LEU A 593 -19.04 1.85 4.76
C LEU A 593 -19.17 0.75 3.70
N LEU A 594 -18.25 -0.21 3.66
CA LEU A 594 -18.30 -1.35 2.72
C LEU A 594 -19.54 -2.20 2.91
N MET A 595 -19.98 -2.41 4.16
CA MET A 595 -21.21 -3.18 4.44
C MET A 595 -22.51 -2.37 4.26
N GLY A 596 -22.41 -1.11 3.79
CA GLY A 596 -23.57 -0.27 3.47
C GLY A 596 -24.16 0.48 4.68
N ASN A 597 -23.40 0.59 5.78
CA ASN A 597 -23.80 1.38 6.94
C ASN A 597 -23.42 2.85 6.76
N SER A 598 -24.11 3.74 7.48
CA SER A 598 -23.56 5.06 7.81
C SER A 598 -22.74 4.98 9.09
N ILE A 599 -21.81 5.93 9.27
CA ILE A 599 -20.91 5.90 10.41
C ILE A 599 -20.71 7.29 11.02
N ILE A 600 -20.71 7.34 12.35
CA ILE A 600 -20.42 8.53 13.13
C ILE A 600 -19.09 8.30 13.85
N VAL A 601 -18.08 9.06 13.47
CA VAL A 601 -16.72 8.97 14.00
C VAL A 601 -16.60 9.90 15.21
N LYS A 602 -16.28 9.33 16.37
CA LYS A 602 -15.96 10.07 17.59
C LYS A 602 -14.50 9.82 17.97
N PRO A 603 -13.56 10.71 17.62
CA PRO A 603 -12.16 10.58 18.03
C PRO A 603 -11.97 10.81 19.54
N SER A 604 -10.81 10.46 20.05
CA SER A 604 -10.36 10.89 21.38
C SER A 604 -10.23 12.42 21.43
N ASN A 605 -10.48 13.02 22.59
CA ASN A 605 -10.30 14.46 22.78
C ASN A 605 -8.84 14.90 22.76
N TYR A 606 -7.91 13.98 22.97
CA TYR A 606 -6.47 14.28 22.99
C TYR A 606 -5.87 14.44 21.61
N ASN A 607 -6.40 13.70 20.59
CA ASN A 607 -5.83 13.65 19.25
C ASN A 607 -6.90 13.52 18.15
N PRO A 608 -7.82 14.47 18.06
CA PRO A 608 -8.89 14.44 17.06
C PRO A 608 -8.46 14.88 15.66
N LEU A 609 -7.30 15.56 15.52
CA LEU A 609 -6.94 16.30 14.31
C LEU A 609 -6.65 15.39 13.13
N THR A 610 -5.86 14.32 13.31
CA THR A 610 -5.57 13.35 12.25
C THR A 610 -6.84 12.66 11.74
N LEU A 611 -7.77 12.31 12.66
CA LEU A 611 -9.03 11.69 12.27
C LEU A 611 -10.00 12.66 11.59
N THR A 612 -9.95 13.94 11.95
CA THR A 612 -10.66 15.02 11.22
C THR A 612 -10.15 15.10 9.77
N GLU A 613 -8.82 15.05 9.56
CA GLU A 613 -8.25 15.00 8.20
C GLU A 613 -8.70 13.73 7.45
N TYR A 614 -8.75 12.57 8.10
CA TYR A 614 -9.25 11.33 7.46
C TYR A 614 -10.71 11.45 7.00
N VAL A 615 -11.59 12.06 7.80
CA VAL A 615 -12.97 12.29 7.38
C VAL A 615 -13.03 13.27 6.20
N LYS A 616 -12.19 14.31 6.16
CA LYS A 616 -12.05 15.19 4.98
C LYS A 616 -11.62 14.40 3.74
N LEU A 617 -10.63 13.49 3.86
CA LEU A 617 -10.18 12.64 2.76
C LEU A 617 -11.26 11.64 2.32
N MET A 618 -12.09 11.12 3.21
CA MET A 618 -13.26 10.28 2.86
C MET A 618 -14.27 11.07 2.01
N ILE A 619 -14.55 12.33 2.37
CA ILE A 619 -15.42 13.21 1.57
C ILE A 619 -14.77 13.50 0.21
N GLU A 620 -13.47 13.80 0.15
CA GLU A 620 -12.72 14.01 -1.10
C GLU A 620 -12.73 12.74 -1.97
N ALA A 621 -12.68 11.56 -1.36
CA ALA A 621 -12.80 10.28 -2.04
C ALA A 621 -14.21 10.03 -2.62
N GLY A 622 -15.20 10.84 -2.24
CA GLY A 622 -16.58 10.79 -2.74
C GLY A 622 -17.53 9.97 -1.86
N VAL A 623 -17.18 9.72 -0.60
CA VAL A 623 -18.16 9.25 0.40
C VAL A 623 -19.12 10.42 0.69
N PRO A 624 -20.44 10.26 0.55
CA PRO A 624 -21.37 11.37 0.76
C PRO A 624 -21.32 11.91 2.19
N ALA A 625 -21.36 13.24 2.34
CA ALA A 625 -21.65 13.84 3.63
C ALA A 625 -23.00 13.33 4.15
N GLY A 626 -23.08 13.11 5.45
CA GLY A 626 -24.26 12.45 6.04
C GLY A 626 -24.10 10.93 6.17
N THR A 627 -23.48 10.24 5.21
CA THR A 627 -23.08 8.83 5.35
C THR A 627 -21.95 8.66 6.36
N ILE A 628 -21.00 9.60 6.37
CA ILE A 628 -19.97 9.72 7.39
C ILE A 628 -20.16 11.04 8.15
N GLN A 629 -20.10 10.98 9.49
CA GLN A 629 -20.19 12.12 10.38
C GLN A 629 -18.97 12.19 11.28
N LEU A 630 -18.61 13.37 11.77
CA LEU A 630 -17.54 13.57 12.73
C LEU A 630 -18.03 14.39 13.92
N LEU A 631 -17.94 13.81 15.11
CA LEU A 631 -18.32 14.46 16.36
C LEU A 631 -17.16 14.44 17.35
N THR A 632 -16.50 15.57 17.58
CA THR A 632 -15.57 15.76 18.69
C THR A 632 -16.32 16.14 19.96
N GLY A 633 -15.79 15.76 21.11
CA GLY A 633 -16.42 15.98 22.40
C GLY A 633 -16.03 14.94 23.44
N ASP A 634 -16.36 15.18 24.70
CA ASP A 634 -15.97 14.27 25.76
C ASP A 634 -16.72 12.92 25.75
N GLY A 635 -16.14 11.93 26.40
CA GLY A 635 -16.71 10.58 26.50
C GLY A 635 -18.04 10.55 27.29
N PRO A 636 -18.11 11.18 28.48
CA PRO A 636 -19.33 11.23 29.28
C PRO A 636 -20.52 11.88 28.59
N THR A 637 -20.31 12.87 27.71
CA THR A 637 -21.38 13.52 26.95
C THR A 637 -21.57 12.84 25.61
N VAL A 638 -20.74 13.16 24.61
CA VAL A 638 -20.95 12.72 23.23
C VAL A 638 -20.88 11.19 23.10
N GLY A 639 -19.95 10.54 23.83
CA GLY A 639 -19.83 9.07 23.79
C GLY A 639 -21.03 8.35 24.36
N GLN A 640 -21.58 8.82 25.48
CA GLN A 640 -22.74 8.20 26.12
C GLN A 640 -24.06 8.54 25.40
N GLU A 641 -24.20 9.76 24.85
CA GLU A 641 -25.34 10.12 24.01
C GLU A 641 -25.41 9.25 22.75
N LEU A 642 -24.27 9.01 22.07
CA LEU A 642 -24.21 8.08 20.94
C LEU A 642 -24.59 6.65 21.35
N ALA A 643 -24.10 6.17 22.49
CA ALA A 643 -24.38 4.83 22.99
C ALA A 643 -25.86 4.63 23.38
N GLY A 644 -26.50 5.68 23.89
CA GLY A 644 -27.91 5.66 24.32
C GLY A 644 -28.91 6.06 23.23
N HIS A 645 -28.46 6.53 22.08
CA HIS A 645 -29.34 7.03 21.05
C HIS A 645 -30.10 5.89 20.32
N PRO A 646 -31.42 5.90 20.21
CA PRO A 646 -32.20 4.81 19.61
C PRO A 646 -31.94 4.62 18.09
N GLY A 647 -31.49 5.66 17.39
CA GLY A 647 -31.11 5.59 15.97
C GLY A 647 -29.70 5.02 15.73
N VAL A 648 -28.92 4.71 16.78
CA VAL A 648 -27.64 4.02 16.67
C VAL A 648 -27.84 2.52 16.84
N HIS A 649 -27.40 1.73 15.86
CA HIS A 649 -27.65 0.30 15.80
C HIS A 649 -26.44 -0.56 16.23
N LEU A 650 -25.22 0.01 16.14
CA LEU A 650 -23.99 -0.60 16.62
C LEU A 650 -23.05 0.47 17.20
N VAL A 651 -22.48 0.16 18.37
CA VAL A 651 -21.41 0.95 18.96
C VAL A 651 -20.13 0.13 18.93
N SER A 652 -19.15 0.58 18.16
CA SER A 652 -17.78 0.02 18.15
C SER A 652 -16.88 0.94 18.96
N LEU A 653 -16.54 0.52 20.18
CA LEU A 653 -15.70 1.28 21.10
C LEU A 653 -14.38 0.59 21.34
N THR A 654 -13.28 1.34 21.23
CA THR A 654 -11.97 0.96 21.78
C THR A 654 -11.61 1.96 22.88
N GLY A 655 -11.36 1.48 24.09
CA GLY A 655 -11.13 2.35 25.24
C GLY A 655 -10.83 1.61 26.54
N SER A 656 -11.04 2.28 27.69
CA SER A 656 -10.85 1.64 29.00
C SER A 656 -11.97 0.66 29.33
N THR A 657 -11.68 -0.34 30.15
CA THR A 657 -12.69 -1.31 30.62
C THR A 657 -13.87 -0.63 31.32
N ALA A 658 -13.61 0.41 32.13
CA ALA A 658 -14.68 1.18 32.77
C ALA A 658 -15.62 1.87 31.75
N ALA A 659 -15.04 2.46 30.68
CA ALA A 659 -15.82 3.07 29.59
C ALA A 659 -16.63 2.01 28.85
N GLY A 660 -16.07 0.83 28.60
CA GLY A 660 -16.77 -0.29 27.93
C GLY A 660 -17.96 -0.79 28.74
N ILE A 661 -17.79 -1.02 30.04
CA ILE A 661 -18.88 -1.45 30.96
C ILE A 661 -20.00 -0.40 30.97
N GLN A 662 -19.64 0.88 31.10
CA GLN A 662 -20.63 1.96 31.09
C GLN A 662 -21.38 2.03 29.74
N THR A 663 -20.66 1.94 28.61
CA THR A 663 -21.24 1.95 27.27
C THR A 663 -22.19 0.77 27.05
N MET A 664 -21.80 -0.43 27.45
CA MET A 664 -22.66 -1.62 27.38
C MET A 664 -23.94 -1.43 28.20
N GLY A 665 -23.82 -0.92 29.43
CA GLY A 665 -24.98 -0.59 30.27
C GLY A 665 -25.92 0.43 29.64
N THR A 666 -25.38 1.41 28.90
CA THR A 666 -26.18 2.41 28.18
C THR A 666 -26.84 1.82 26.95
N CYS A 667 -26.11 1.04 26.15
CA CYS A 667 -26.59 0.35 24.94
C CYS A 667 -27.71 -0.66 25.22
N SER A 668 -27.72 -1.28 26.40
CA SER A 668 -28.72 -2.29 26.79
C SER A 668 -30.15 -1.77 26.76
N LYS A 669 -30.37 -0.46 26.92
CA LYS A 669 -31.67 0.18 26.91
C LYS A 669 -32.39 0.04 25.56
N ASN A 670 -31.63 0.03 24.47
CA ASN A 670 -32.14 -0.05 23.09
C ASN A 670 -31.76 -1.37 22.40
N LEU A 671 -31.12 -2.30 23.11
CA LEU A 671 -30.52 -3.52 22.54
C LEU A 671 -29.54 -3.19 21.41
N THR A 672 -28.86 -2.05 21.51
CA THR A 672 -27.83 -1.65 20.54
C THR A 672 -26.68 -2.64 20.58
N HIS A 673 -26.29 -3.16 19.42
CA HIS A 673 -25.17 -4.09 19.30
C HIS A 673 -23.85 -3.42 19.72
N VAL A 674 -22.95 -4.16 20.38
CA VAL A 674 -21.67 -3.62 20.86
C VAL A 674 -20.50 -4.44 20.37
N MET A 675 -19.45 -3.76 19.96
CA MET A 675 -18.09 -4.29 19.76
C MET A 675 -17.19 -3.51 20.71
N LEU A 676 -16.61 -4.16 21.68
CA LEU A 676 -15.82 -3.53 22.75
C LEU A 676 -14.42 -4.09 22.76
N GLU A 677 -13.42 -3.26 22.44
CA GLU A 677 -12.00 -3.54 22.59
C GLU A 677 -11.45 -2.71 23.75
N LEU A 678 -11.05 -3.37 24.82
CA LEU A 678 -10.79 -2.74 26.11
C LEU A 678 -9.34 -2.94 26.57
N GLY A 679 -9.07 -2.72 27.86
CA GLY A 679 -7.76 -2.88 28.46
C GLY A 679 -7.24 -4.33 28.45
N GLY A 680 -5.96 -4.51 28.67
CA GLY A 680 -5.31 -5.79 28.82
C GLY A 680 -4.13 -5.73 29.76
N ASN A 681 -3.82 -6.81 30.46
CA ASN A 681 -2.63 -6.95 31.29
C ASN A 681 -1.86 -8.19 30.90
N ASP A 682 -1.38 -8.21 29.65
CA ASP A 682 -0.87 -9.37 28.95
C ASP A 682 0.41 -9.93 29.57
N ALA A 683 0.47 -11.26 29.65
CA ALA A 683 1.63 -11.99 30.17
C ALA A 683 2.64 -12.27 29.04
N PHE A 684 3.92 -11.98 29.30
CA PHE A 684 5.07 -12.40 28.53
C PHE A 684 5.79 -13.50 29.30
N ILE A 685 5.69 -14.75 28.84
CA ILE A 685 6.30 -15.91 29.51
C ILE A 685 7.61 -16.25 28.81
N PHE A 686 8.72 -16.23 29.54
CA PHE A 686 10.05 -16.62 29.06
C PHE A 686 10.55 -17.87 29.78
N LEU A 687 10.60 -18.98 29.06
CA LEU A 687 11.02 -20.27 29.62
C LEU A 687 12.54 -20.38 29.69
N GLU A 688 13.03 -21.37 30.43
CA GLU A 688 14.47 -21.61 30.67
C GLU A 688 15.25 -21.93 29.37
N ASP A 689 14.58 -22.52 28.39
CA ASP A 689 15.17 -22.87 27.08
C ASP A 689 15.02 -21.74 26.03
N GLY A 690 14.30 -20.68 26.37
CA GLY A 690 14.00 -19.57 25.45
C GLY A 690 15.26 -18.86 24.92
N ASP A 691 15.14 -18.28 23.73
CA ASP A 691 16.19 -17.47 23.14
C ASP A 691 16.19 -16.08 23.77
N MET A 692 17.31 -15.69 24.42
CA MET A 692 17.41 -14.40 25.14
C MET A 692 17.42 -13.19 24.18
N ASP A 693 18.09 -13.31 23.03
CA ASP A 693 18.15 -12.20 22.07
C ASP A 693 16.76 -11.93 21.49
N LEU A 694 16.02 -12.99 21.20
CA LEU A 694 14.61 -12.87 20.81
C LEU A 694 13.78 -12.26 21.93
N ALA A 695 13.91 -12.72 23.17
CA ALA A 695 13.15 -12.17 24.31
C ALA A 695 13.39 -10.68 24.51
N VAL A 696 14.63 -10.23 24.42
CA VAL A 696 15.01 -8.81 24.54
C VAL A 696 14.40 -8.01 23.38
N LYS A 697 14.55 -8.47 22.14
CA LYS A 697 13.99 -7.82 20.95
C LYS A 697 12.47 -7.67 21.05
N GLU A 698 11.78 -8.75 21.38
CA GLU A 698 10.32 -8.77 21.50
C GLU A 698 9.82 -7.97 22.70
N THR A 699 10.61 -7.83 23.77
CA THR A 699 10.30 -6.93 24.89
C THR A 699 10.37 -5.45 24.46
N ILE A 700 11.41 -5.06 23.71
CA ILE A 700 11.52 -3.68 23.19
C ILE A 700 10.30 -3.36 22.33
N TRP A 701 9.98 -4.21 21.36
CA TRP A 701 8.86 -4.00 20.45
C TRP A 701 7.51 -4.11 21.16
N GLY A 702 7.32 -5.12 22.01
CA GLY A 702 6.04 -5.40 22.66
C GLY A 702 5.73 -4.52 23.86
N ARG A 703 6.72 -3.78 24.42
CA ARG A 703 6.52 -2.99 25.63
C ARG A 703 6.88 -1.52 25.50
N LEU A 704 7.86 -1.16 24.68
CA LEU A 704 8.36 0.22 24.63
C LEU A 704 7.81 1.01 23.43
N TYR A 705 7.24 0.35 22.43
CA TYR A 705 6.56 0.99 21.31
C TYR A 705 5.45 1.93 21.82
N ASN A 706 5.34 3.12 21.23
CA ASN A 706 4.40 4.17 21.64
C ASN A 706 4.45 4.51 23.15
N GLY A 707 5.66 4.43 23.77
CA GLY A 707 5.82 4.63 25.20
C GLY A 707 5.08 3.61 26.08
N GLY A 708 4.80 2.41 25.57
CA GLY A 708 4.03 1.36 26.26
C GLY A 708 2.52 1.61 26.30
N GLN A 709 2.01 2.59 25.57
CA GLN A 709 0.59 2.93 25.50
C GLN A 709 -0.16 2.05 24.50
N VAL A 710 -0.13 0.74 24.73
CA VAL A 710 -0.69 -0.30 23.86
C VAL A 710 -1.60 -1.21 24.69
N CYS A 711 -2.82 -1.48 24.20
CA CYS A 711 -3.76 -2.36 24.89
C CYS A 711 -3.22 -3.79 25.03
N CYS A 712 -2.65 -4.35 23.98
CA CYS A 712 -2.04 -5.68 23.94
C CYS A 712 -0.51 -5.67 24.14
N ALA A 713 0.05 -4.64 24.79
CA ALA A 713 1.45 -4.65 25.19
C ALA A 713 1.72 -5.79 26.20
N SER A 714 2.89 -6.41 26.10
CA SER A 714 3.38 -7.30 27.15
C SER A 714 3.59 -6.48 28.43
N LYS A 715 2.76 -6.68 29.46
CA LYS A 715 2.71 -5.84 30.67
C LYS A 715 3.21 -6.55 31.92
N ARG A 716 3.19 -7.89 31.94
CA ARG A 716 3.68 -8.73 33.03
C ARG A 716 4.75 -9.68 32.48
N PHE A 717 5.99 -9.52 32.90
CA PHE A 717 7.13 -10.29 32.41
C PHE A 717 7.40 -11.46 33.33
N LEU A 718 6.83 -12.62 33.03
CA LEU A 718 7.01 -13.88 33.75
C LEU A 718 8.28 -14.52 33.19
N ILE A 719 9.36 -14.48 33.97
CA ILE A 719 10.67 -14.95 33.54
C ILE A 719 11.10 -16.13 34.44
N HIS A 720 11.46 -17.26 33.82
CA HIS A 720 11.95 -18.42 34.57
C HIS A 720 13.14 -18.02 35.42
N ASN A 721 13.11 -18.42 36.71
CA ASN A 721 14.08 -17.94 37.73
C ASN A 721 15.54 -18.15 37.32
N SER A 722 15.87 -19.25 36.62
CA SER A 722 17.23 -19.52 36.10
C SER A 722 17.73 -18.52 35.07
N ARG A 723 16.83 -17.74 34.45
CA ARG A 723 17.17 -16.78 33.39
C ARG A 723 16.86 -15.33 33.79
N LYS A 724 16.26 -15.12 34.98
CA LYS A 724 15.74 -13.82 35.40
C LYS A 724 16.80 -12.73 35.48
N GLN A 725 17.94 -13.03 36.10
CA GLN A 725 19.00 -12.04 36.23
C GLN A 725 19.62 -11.66 34.87
N GLU A 726 19.85 -12.64 33.97
CA GLU A 726 20.37 -12.41 32.63
C GLU A 726 19.42 -11.50 31.83
N PHE A 727 18.12 -11.74 31.90
CA PHE A 727 17.10 -10.93 31.24
C PHE A 727 17.12 -9.47 31.74
N ILE A 728 17.17 -9.28 33.09
CA ILE A 728 17.22 -7.96 33.71
C ILE A 728 18.47 -7.19 33.28
N ASP A 729 19.64 -7.83 33.30
CA ASP A 729 20.92 -7.20 32.94
C ASP A 729 20.92 -6.79 31.45
N ARG A 730 20.46 -7.65 30.55
CA ARG A 730 20.33 -7.36 29.11
C ARG A 730 19.34 -6.22 28.84
N MET A 731 18.18 -6.21 29.49
CA MET A 731 17.19 -5.16 29.34
C MET A 731 17.69 -3.83 29.91
N LYS A 732 18.42 -3.83 31.03
CA LYS A 732 19.04 -2.63 31.59
C LYS A 732 20.05 -2.00 30.62
N GLU A 733 20.88 -2.82 29.97
CA GLU A 733 21.82 -2.37 28.94
C GLU A 733 21.09 -1.71 27.77
N VAL A 734 20.03 -2.36 27.25
CA VAL A 734 19.24 -1.80 26.16
C VAL A 734 18.59 -0.49 26.53
N ILE A 735 17.92 -0.42 27.70
CA ILE A 735 17.23 0.79 28.18
C ILE A 735 18.18 1.96 28.33
N SER A 736 19.44 1.71 28.75
CA SER A 736 20.45 2.77 28.93
C SER A 736 20.85 3.45 27.62
N ASN A 737 20.63 2.80 26.49
CA ASN A 737 20.98 3.28 25.16
C ASN A 737 19.79 3.89 24.40
N LEU A 738 18.55 3.80 24.94
CA LEU A 738 17.37 4.35 24.27
C LEU A 738 17.33 5.88 24.37
N LYS A 739 17.06 6.51 23.25
CA LYS A 739 16.89 7.96 23.17
C LYS A 739 15.44 8.35 23.45
N VAL A 740 15.18 8.83 24.67
CA VAL A 740 13.92 9.46 25.06
C VAL A 740 14.00 10.95 24.77
N GLY A 741 13.06 11.50 24.02
CA GLY A 741 13.12 12.93 23.67
C GLY A 741 12.07 13.39 22.66
N ASP A 742 12.39 14.45 21.92
CA ASP A 742 11.52 15.09 20.93
C ASP A 742 10.99 14.08 19.89
N PRO A 743 9.67 13.81 19.86
CA PRO A 743 9.09 12.82 18.96
C PRO A 743 9.20 13.19 17.47
N SER A 744 9.44 14.44 17.13
CA SER A 744 9.61 14.92 15.75
C SER A 744 10.94 14.47 15.12
N LYS A 745 11.90 13.96 15.90
CA LYS A 745 13.20 13.53 15.44
C LYS A 745 13.19 12.06 15.03
N MET A 746 13.76 11.73 13.88
CA MET A 746 13.83 10.36 13.35
C MET A 746 14.66 9.40 14.23
N ASP A 747 15.59 9.92 15.00
CA ASP A 747 16.47 9.17 15.89
C ASP A 747 15.92 9.06 17.33
N THR A 748 14.74 9.59 17.62
CA THR A 748 14.06 9.40 18.91
C THR A 748 13.46 7.99 18.96
N ASP A 749 13.75 7.25 20.03
CA ASP A 749 13.22 5.91 20.26
C ASP A 749 11.90 5.93 21.01
N MET A 750 11.72 6.87 21.92
CA MET A 750 10.51 7.01 22.72
C MET A 750 10.17 8.47 22.95
N GLY A 751 8.91 8.84 22.71
CA GLY A 751 8.33 10.14 22.98
C GLY A 751 7.67 10.23 24.36
N PRO A 752 6.93 11.33 24.63
CA PRO A 752 6.12 11.45 25.86
C PRO A 752 4.91 10.53 25.84
N LEU A 753 4.26 10.34 26.97
CA LEU A 753 2.89 9.84 27.06
C LEU A 753 1.90 10.91 26.59
N ILE A 754 0.65 10.51 26.37
CA ILE A 754 -0.38 11.39 25.77
C ILE A 754 -0.60 12.71 26.49
N ASN A 755 -0.34 12.75 27.79
CA ASN A 755 -0.42 13.96 28.62
C ASN A 755 0.27 13.77 29.98
N VAL A 756 0.43 14.85 30.74
CA VAL A 756 1.02 14.84 32.09
C VAL A 756 0.23 13.95 33.07
N PRO A 757 -1.12 13.99 33.15
CA PRO A 757 -1.87 13.09 34.05
C PRO A 757 -1.66 11.59 33.76
N ALA A 758 -1.43 11.20 32.50
CA ALA A 758 -1.10 9.81 32.14
C ALA A 758 0.27 9.40 32.69
N ALA A 759 1.27 10.28 32.59
CA ALA A 759 2.60 10.05 33.15
C ALA A 759 2.59 10.01 34.69
N GLU A 760 1.81 10.87 35.33
CA GLU A 760 1.60 10.87 36.82
C GLU A 760 0.95 9.57 37.29
N ARG A 761 -0.02 9.04 36.53
CA ARG A 761 -0.66 7.76 36.86
C ARG A 761 0.32 6.60 36.77
N VAL A 762 1.21 6.60 35.75
CA VAL A 762 2.26 5.59 35.63
C VAL A 762 3.21 5.68 36.81
N GLU A 763 3.63 6.89 37.21
CA GLU A 763 4.47 7.13 38.40
C GLU A 763 3.80 6.61 39.68
N GLN A 764 2.52 6.89 39.89
CA GLN A 764 1.75 6.39 41.03
C GLN A 764 1.71 4.86 41.08
N PHE A 765 1.49 4.20 39.94
CA PHE A 765 1.45 2.74 39.86
C PHE A 765 2.81 2.10 40.12
N VAL A 766 3.90 2.70 39.63
CA VAL A 766 5.27 2.26 39.91
C VAL A 766 5.58 2.42 41.38
N ASN A 767 5.29 3.57 41.98
CA ASN A 767 5.51 3.82 43.40
C ASN A 767 4.72 2.83 44.28
N LYS A 768 3.45 2.59 43.95
CA LYS A 768 2.62 1.61 44.67
C LYS A 768 3.21 0.20 44.56
N THR A 769 3.75 -0.18 43.43
CA THR A 769 4.39 -1.50 43.24
C THR A 769 5.67 -1.61 44.08
N ILE A 770 6.45 -0.53 44.19
CA ILE A 770 7.64 -0.46 45.10
C ILE A 770 7.22 -0.55 46.56
N GLU A 771 6.15 0.15 46.94
CA GLU A 771 5.59 0.06 48.32
C GLU A 771 5.10 -1.34 48.66
N GLN A 772 4.64 -2.11 47.67
CA GLN A 772 4.26 -3.53 47.81
C GLN A 772 5.48 -4.47 47.93
N GLY A 773 6.70 -3.99 47.74
CA GLY A 773 7.93 -4.75 47.94
C GLY A 773 8.78 -4.98 46.67
N ALA A 774 8.37 -4.46 45.51
CA ALA A 774 9.17 -4.54 44.28
C ALA A 774 10.44 -3.67 44.41
N THR A 775 11.47 -4.07 43.66
CA THR A 775 12.75 -3.37 43.62
C THR A 775 12.87 -2.58 42.32
N LEU A 776 13.11 -1.27 42.38
CA LEU A 776 13.44 -0.46 41.23
C LEU A 776 14.87 -0.76 40.75
N VAL A 777 15.00 -1.33 39.56
CA VAL A 777 16.30 -1.66 38.94
C VAL A 777 16.87 -0.46 38.15
N CYS A 778 16.03 0.19 37.36
CA CYS A 778 16.38 1.41 36.62
C CYS A 778 15.10 2.17 36.21
N GLY A 779 15.25 3.41 35.77
CA GLY A 779 14.13 4.27 35.39
C GLY A 779 13.44 4.92 36.60
N GLY A 780 12.10 4.86 36.65
CA GLY A 780 11.32 5.46 37.76
C GLY A 780 11.31 7.00 37.73
N LYS A 781 11.62 7.61 36.60
CA LYS A 781 11.75 9.06 36.42
C LYS A 781 10.66 9.60 35.55
N ARG A 782 10.06 10.74 35.95
CA ARG A 782 9.12 11.51 35.15
C ARG A 782 9.60 12.94 34.93
N GLU A 783 9.42 13.46 33.71
CA GLU A 783 9.63 14.88 33.37
C GLU A 783 8.45 15.37 32.52
N GLY A 784 7.51 16.09 33.13
CA GLY A 784 6.26 16.48 32.47
C GLY A 784 5.47 15.25 32.01
N ALA A 785 5.17 15.15 30.72
CA ALA A 785 4.51 14.01 30.10
C ALA A 785 5.47 12.83 29.78
N TYR A 786 6.77 13.01 29.86
CA TYR A 786 7.75 11.96 29.69
C TYR A 786 7.85 11.06 30.89
N TYR A 787 7.74 9.76 30.70
CA TYR A 787 8.03 8.74 31.71
C TYR A 787 9.10 7.81 31.16
N TYR A 788 10.22 7.66 31.86
CA TYR A 788 11.38 6.93 31.38
C TYR A 788 11.18 5.41 31.48
N PRO A 789 11.73 4.60 30.55
CA PRO A 789 11.66 3.13 30.61
C PRO A 789 12.13 2.63 31.98
N THR A 790 11.34 1.76 32.60
CA THR A 790 11.49 1.37 33.99
C THR A 790 11.45 -0.14 34.15
N ILE A 791 12.39 -0.72 34.89
CA ILE A 791 12.39 -2.13 35.26
C ILE A 791 12.13 -2.25 36.75
N LEU A 792 11.14 -3.08 37.10
CA LEU A 792 10.83 -3.48 38.48
C LEU A 792 11.13 -4.96 38.66
N ASP A 793 12.02 -5.31 39.58
CA ASP A 793 12.31 -6.70 39.95
C ASP A 793 11.60 -7.06 41.28
N ASN A 794 11.67 -8.35 41.63
CA ASN A 794 11.04 -8.90 42.82
C ASN A 794 9.53 -8.65 42.91
N VAL A 795 8.88 -8.54 41.75
CA VAL A 795 7.41 -8.49 41.68
C VAL A 795 6.86 -9.88 41.96
N THR A 796 5.96 -9.98 42.93
CA THR A 796 5.32 -11.24 43.29
C THR A 796 3.93 -11.35 42.67
N LYS A 797 3.42 -12.56 42.56
CA LYS A 797 2.08 -12.84 42.02
C LYS A 797 0.94 -12.15 42.79
N ASP A 798 1.19 -11.77 44.03
CA ASP A 798 0.18 -11.15 44.89
C ASP A 798 0.08 -9.63 44.76
N MET A 799 1.05 -8.99 44.12
CA MET A 799 1.08 -7.56 43.89
C MET A 799 0.01 -7.15 42.85
N ASP A 800 -0.51 -5.94 42.95
CA ASP A 800 -1.58 -5.45 42.05
C ASP A 800 -1.18 -5.45 40.57
N VAL A 801 0.09 -5.12 40.27
CA VAL A 801 0.63 -5.12 38.90
C VAL A 801 0.68 -6.51 38.29
N ALA A 802 0.80 -7.56 39.10
CA ALA A 802 0.75 -8.94 38.63
C ALA A 802 -0.70 -9.42 38.33
N LYS A 803 -1.72 -8.68 38.78
CA LYS A 803 -3.16 -8.97 38.64
C LYS A 803 -3.82 -8.01 37.64
N ASP A 804 -4.45 -6.96 38.16
CA ASP A 804 -5.37 -6.10 37.41
C ASP A 804 -4.91 -4.63 37.29
N MET A 805 -3.76 -4.28 37.83
CA MET A 805 -3.22 -2.92 37.68
C MET A 805 -2.52 -2.77 36.34
N GLU A 806 -3.29 -2.37 35.33
CA GLU A 806 -2.79 -2.11 34.01
C GLU A 806 -1.93 -0.83 33.98
N ILE A 807 -0.61 -0.98 33.83
CA ILE A 807 0.30 0.16 33.62
C ILE A 807 0.38 0.49 32.13
N PHE A 808 -0.25 1.58 31.72
CA PHE A 808 -0.27 2.05 30.33
C PHE A 808 0.91 2.99 30.06
N GLY A 809 2.14 2.44 30.18
CA GLY A 809 3.41 3.16 30.14
C GLY A 809 4.61 2.22 30.02
N PRO A 810 5.84 2.72 29.87
CA PRO A 810 7.04 1.94 29.53
C PRO A 810 7.66 1.24 30.77
N VAL A 811 6.89 0.39 31.43
CA VAL A 811 7.30 -0.29 32.68
C VAL A 811 7.35 -1.80 32.50
N ILE A 812 8.43 -2.43 32.91
CA ILE A 812 8.72 -3.86 32.81
C ILE A 812 8.74 -4.46 34.23
N PRO A 813 7.58 -4.89 34.75
CA PRO A 813 7.54 -5.61 36.04
C PRO A 813 7.94 -7.08 35.81
N VAL A 814 9.02 -7.53 36.45
CA VAL A 814 9.58 -8.88 36.30
C VAL A 814 9.14 -9.77 37.44
N ILE A 815 8.46 -10.87 37.11
CA ILE A 815 7.92 -11.86 38.01
C ILE A 815 8.69 -13.18 37.75
N GLY A 816 9.32 -13.72 38.80
CA GLY A 816 10.00 -15.02 38.71
C GLY A 816 9.01 -16.17 38.83
N PHE A 817 9.28 -17.30 38.17
CA PHE A 817 8.57 -18.54 38.28
C PHE A 817 9.53 -19.74 38.11
N ASP A 818 9.15 -20.90 38.61
CA ASP A 818 9.96 -22.11 38.55
C ASP A 818 9.32 -23.23 37.67
N THR A 819 8.01 -23.22 37.49
CA THR A 819 7.31 -24.25 36.67
C THR A 819 6.33 -23.63 35.66
N GLU A 820 6.04 -24.36 34.58
CA GLU A 820 5.05 -23.93 33.55
C GLU A 820 3.67 -23.71 34.16
N GLU A 821 3.27 -24.57 35.09
CA GLU A 821 1.98 -24.49 35.76
C GLU A 821 1.86 -23.20 36.56
N GLU A 822 2.92 -22.82 37.28
CA GLU A 822 2.97 -21.55 37.99
C GLU A 822 2.89 -20.34 37.02
N ALA A 823 3.65 -20.39 35.92
CA ALA A 823 3.60 -19.31 34.93
C ALA A 823 2.19 -19.16 34.33
N ILE A 824 1.51 -20.27 34.01
CA ILE A 824 0.14 -20.29 33.48
C ILE A 824 -0.85 -19.79 34.55
N GLU A 825 -0.71 -20.21 35.81
CA GLU A 825 -1.54 -19.71 36.94
C GLU A 825 -1.43 -18.19 37.04
N ILE A 826 -0.21 -17.66 37.10
CA ILE A 826 0.05 -16.19 37.20
C ILE A 826 -0.48 -15.48 35.94
N ALA A 827 -0.30 -16.05 34.75
CA ALA A 827 -0.81 -15.46 33.51
C ALA A 827 -2.34 -15.33 33.54
N ASN A 828 -3.06 -16.35 34.02
CA ASN A 828 -4.51 -16.44 33.98
C ASN A 828 -5.22 -15.77 35.17
N GLN A 829 -4.51 -15.39 36.24
CA GLN A 829 -5.12 -14.81 37.44
C GLN A 829 -5.74 -13.40 37.23
N SER A 830 -5.34 -12.71 36.17
CA SER A 830 -5.88 -11.39 35.83
C SER A 830 -7.34 -11.49 35.35
N SER A 831 -8.13 -10.50 35.72
CA SER A 831 -9.48 -10.31 35.17
C SER A 831 -9.46 -9.88 33.68
N TYR A 832 -8.33 -9.50 33.15
CA TYR A 832 -8.08 -9.25 31.74
C TYR A 832 -7.75 -10.55 30.97
N GLY A 833 -7.95 -10.50 29.67
CA GLY A 833 -7.63 -11.63 28.77
C GLY A 833 -7.57 -11.16 27.32
N LEU A 834 -6.77 -10.10 27.04
CA LEU A 834 -6.64 -9.61 25.66
C LEU A 834 -5.68 -10.48 24.85
N CYS A 835 -4.41 -10.49 25.19
CA CYS A 835 -3.40 -11.33 24.56
C CYS A 835 -2.43 -11.92 25.61
N GLY A 836 -1.51 -12.77 25.12
CA GLY A 836 -0.40 -13.31 25.90
C GLY A 836 0.65 -13.90 24.98
N CYS A 837 1.86 -14.15 25.48
CA CYS A 837 2.89 -14.77 24.65
C CYS A 837 3.83 -15.66 25.48
N VAL A 838 4.53 -16.54 24.74
CA VAL A 838 5.53 -17.44 25.33
C VAL A 838 6.75 -17.56 24.40
N ILE A 839 7.93 -17.47 24.99
CA ILE A 839 9.21 -17.62 24.30
C ILE A 839 9.88 -18.94 24.75
N THR A 840 10.10 -19.85 23.80
CA THR A 840 10.71 -21.18 24.01
C THR A 840 11.30 -21.69 22.71
N LYS A 841 12.31 -22.54 22.76
CA LYS A 841 12.85 -23.25 21.59
C LYS A 841 11.97 -24.43 21.18
N ASP A 842 11.18 -24.98 22.09
CA ASP A 842 10.24 -26.08 21.81
C ASP A 842 8.85 -25.54 21.40
N TYR A 843 8.58 -25.46 20.09
CA TYR A 843 7.29 -25.00 19.56
C TYR A 843 6.10 -25.83 20.06
N SER A 844 6.29 -27.16 20.27
CA SER A 844 5.20 -28.01 20.77
C SER A 844 4.83 -27.64 22.20
N ARG A 845 5.84 -27.36 23.03
CA ARG A 845 5.68 -26.85 24.39
C ARG A 845 5.02 -25.46 24.39
N GLY A 846 5.50 -24.55 23.52
CA GLY A 846 4.93 -23.22 23.34
C GLY A 846 3.44 -23.25 22.99
N VAL A 847 3.05 -24.09 22.03
CA VAL A 847 1.62 -24.25 21.62
C VAL A 847 0.78 -24.81 22.77
N LYS A 848 1.29 -25.75 23.56
CA LYS A 848 0.56 -26.29 24.72
C LYS A 848 0.31 -25.22 25.79
N ILE A 849 1.30 -24.35 26.04
CA ILE A 849 1.13 -23.23 26.97
C ILE A 849 0.13 -22.22 26.39
N ALA A 850 0.30 -21.81 25.13
CA ALA A 850 -0.59 -20.87 24.45
C ALA A 850 -2.07 -21.31 24.51
N ASN A 851 -2.35 -22.60 24.34
CA ASN A 851 -3.71 -23.16 24.47
C ASN A 851 -4.28 -23.12 25.92
N LYS A 852 -3.45 -22.95 26.93
CA LYS A 852 -3.87 -22.86 28.33
C LYS A 852 -4.05 -21.41 28.80
N LEU A 853 -3.60 -20.43 28.01
CA LEU A 853 -3.78 -19.01 28.31
C LEU A 853 -5.23 -18.59 28.08
N GLU A 854 -5.85 -17.97 29.06
CA GLU A 854 -7.24 -17.47 29.01
C GLU A 854 -7.30 -16.08 28.38
N CYS A 855 -6.95 -15.99 27.09
CA CYS A 855 -6.93 -14.74 26.34
C CYS A 855 -7.39 -14.94 24.90
N GLY A 856 -7.76 -13.86 24.23
CA GLY A 856 -8.24 -13.85 22.86
C GLY A 856 -7.14 -14.12 21.81
N GLY A 857 -5.89 -13.75 22.12
CA GLY A 857 -4.73 -13.98 21.26
C GLY A 857 -3.52 -14.52 22.02
N ALA A 858 -2.88 -15.58 21.52
CA ALA A 858 -1.65 -16.13 22.10
C ALA A 858 -0.55 -16.26 21.05
N VAL A 859 0.63 -15.74 21.37
CA VAL A 859 1.78 -15.69 20.43
C VAL A 859 2.89 -16.60 20.96
N VAL A 860 3.42 -17.46 20.09
CA VAL A 860 4.61 -18.29 20.39
C VAL A 860 5.82 -17.68 19.69
N ASN A 861 6.88 -17.41 20.43
CA ASN A 861 8.12 -16.79 19.94
C ASN A 861 7.94 -15.40 19.31
N GLY A 862 7.12 -14.58 19.96
CA GLY A 862 6.89 -13.17 19.63
C GLY A 862 6.22 -12.45 20.81
N ALA A 863 6.10 -11.13 20.73
CA ALA A 863 5.38 -10.33 21.71
C ALA A 863 3.85 -10.45 21.55
N SER A 864 3.10 -10.27 22.66
CA SER A 864 1.64 -10.19 22.64
C SER A 864 1.10 -9.04 21.76
N PHE A 865 1.93 -8.03 21.48
CA PHE A 865 1.66 -6.91 20.58
C PHE A 865 1.48 -7.33 19.11
N TYR A 866 1.86 -8.56 18.71
CA TYR A 866 1.70 -9.00 17.33
C TYR A 866 0.24 -8.94 16.88
N ARG A 867 -0.02 -8.22 15.79
CA ARG A 867 -1.34 -8.09 15.20
C ARG A 867 -1.24 -7.99 13.68
N SER A 868 -2.06 -8.76 12.96
CA SER A 868 -2.34 -8.54 11.54
C SER A 868 -3.81 -8.17 11.36
N PHE A 869 -4.15 -7.47 10.27
CA PHE A 869 -5.55 -7.10 10.00
C PHE A 869 -6.45 -8.32 9.75
N GLU A 870 -5.91 -9.40 9.19
CA GLU A 870 -6.66 -10.66 8.95
C GLU A 870 -6.95 -11.46 10.23
N MET A 871 -6.14 -11.28 11.26
CA MET A 871 -6.25 -12.03 12.51
C MET A 871 -7.50 -11.55 13.29
N PRO A 872 -8.40 -12.46 13.72
CA PRO A 872 -9.42 -12.12 14.70
C PRO A 872 -8.75 -11.62 15.99
N PHE A 873 -9.10 -10.42 16.42
CA PHE A 873 -8.53 -9.76 17.57
C PHE A 873 -9.67 -9.31 18.50
N GLY A 874 -9.70 -9.83 19.71
CA GLY A 874 -10.74 -9.50 20.69
C GLY A 874 -10.41 -10.08 22.06
N GLY A 875 -10.83 -9.36 23.09
CA GLY A 875 -10.54 -9.72 24.48
C GLY A 875 -11.53 -10.73 25.03
N TRP A 876 -11.01 -11.63 25.86
CA TRP A 876 -11.79 -12.44 26.78
C TRP A 876 -11.97 -11.69 28.12
N LYS A 877 -12.77 -12.21 29.01
CA LYS A 877 -13.00 -11.65 30.37
C LYS A 877 -13.37 -10.14 30.28
N HIS A 878 -12.68 -9.28 31.00
CA HIS A 878 -12.91 -7.83 31.01
C HIS A 878 -12.19 -7.06 29.88
N SER A 879 -11.51 -7.77 28.96
CA SER A 879 -10.80 -7.15 27.85
C SER A 879 -11.66 -6.88 26.61
N GLY A 880 -12.90 -7.38 26.55
CA GLY A 880 -13.76 -6.99 25.45
C GLY A 880 -14.95 -7.93 25.16
N ILE A 881 -15.70 -7.56 24.12
CA ILE A 881 -16.83 -8.31 23.55
C ILE A 881 -16.78 -8.15 22.04
N GLY A 882 -16.89 -9.26 21.31
CA GLY A 882 -16.74 -9.29 19.84
C GLY A 882 -15.27 -9.36 19.43
N ASN A 883 -15.02 -9.38 18.13
CA ASN A 883 -13.67 -9.44 17.58
C ASN A 883 -13.51 -8.44 16.43
N GLU A 884 -12.45 -7.66 16.46
CA GLU A 884 -11.92 -6.96 15.28
C GLU A 884 -11.14 -7.95 14.40
N GLY A 885 -10.90 -7.56 13.16
CA GLY A 885 -10.26 -8.38 12.13
C GLY A 885 -11.05 -8.29 10.83
N VAL A 886 -10.40 -8.50 9.70
CA VAL A 886 -11.05 -8.21 8.41
C VAL A 886 -12.36 -8.96 8.24
N LEU A 887 -12.38 -10.28 8.46
CA LEU A 887 -13.61 -11.07 8.34
C LEU A 887 -14.60 -10.78 9.47
N THR A 888 -14.11 -10.82 10.70
CA THR A 888 -14.96 -10.70 11.91
C THR A 888 -15.65 -9.34 11.98
N THR A 889 -14.92 -8.25 11.71
CA THR A 889 -15.51 -6.90 11.69
C THR A 889 -16.59 -6.75 10.62
N LEU A 890 -16.37 -7.28 9.39
CA LEU A 890 -17.39 -7.26 8.33
C LEU A 890 -18.66 -8.03 8.74
N GLN A 891 -18.47 -9.15 9.45
CA GLN A 891 -19.58 -9.93 9.97
C GLN A 891 -20.35 -9.20 11.07
N GLU A 892 -19.66 -8.57 12.03
CA GLU A 892 -20.26 -7.78 13.11
C GLU A 892 -20.99 -6.53 12.58
N MET A 893 -20.48 -5.89 11.53
CA MET A 893 -21.09 -4.71 10.91
C MET A 893 -22.16 -5.04 9.87
N SER A 894 -22.63 -6.29 9.83
CA SER A 894 -23.74 -6.74 8.99
C SER A 894 -24.57 -7.76 9.71
N ARG A 895 -25.83 -7.86 9.36
CA ARG A 895 -26.74 -8.88 9.92
C ARG A 895 -27.19 -9.86 8.85
N MET A 896 -27.34 -11.09 9.24
CA MET A 896 -27.84 -12.15 8.36
C MET A 896 -29.36 -12.14 8.31
N LYS A 897 -29.92 -12.20 7.11
CA LYS A 897 -31.33 -12.39 6.85
C LYS A 897 -31.52 -13.69 6.07
N THR A 898 -32.46 -14.52 6.49
CA THR A 898 -32.85 -15.71 5.74
C THR A 898 -34.08 -15.42 4.87
N ILE A 899 -33.98 -15.77 3.59
CA ILE A 899 -35.10 -15.72 2.63
C ILE A 899 -35.50 -17.16 2.35
N VAL A 900 -36.77 -17.48 2.64
CA VAL A 900 -37.32 -18.80 2.43
C VAL A 900 -38.17 -18.80 1.17
N LEU A 901 -37.86 -19.66 0.23
CA LEU A 901 -38.60 -19.87 -1.02
C LEU A 901 -39.32 -21.20 -0.90
N LYS A 902 -40.63 -21.13 -0.72
CA LYS A 902 -41.51 -22.30 -0.58
C LYS A 902 -42.13 -22.71 -1.91
N ASN A 903 -42.27 -24.02 -2.14
CA ASN A 903 -42.91 -24.61 -3.33
C ASN A 903 -42.25 -24.17 -4.66
N VAL A 904 -40.93 -24.08 -4.68
CA VAL A 904 -40.15 -23.66 -5.86
C VAL A 904 -39.58 -24.82 -6.69
N LEU A 905 -39.71 -26.07 -6.20
CA LEU A 905 -39.27 -27.29 -6.88
C LEU A 905 -40.40 -28.21 -7.17
#